data_1f64a9beb53e93de07ab74089af4010e
#
_entry.id   1f64a9beb53e93de07ab74089af4010e
#
_cell.length_a   1.000
_cell.length_b   1.000
_cell.length_c   1.000
_cell.angle_alpha   90.00
_cell.angle_beta   90.00
_cell.angle_gamma   90.00
#
_symmetry.space_group_name_H-M   'P 1'
#
loop_
_entity.id
_entity.type
_entity.pdbx_description
1 polymer ?
#
loop_
_entity_poly.entity_id
_entity_poly.type
_entity_poly.pdbx_seq_one_letter_code
_entity_poly.pdbx_strand_id
1 'polypeptide(L)'
;MKLEELTGYRILETRRIEDLNSLSCLLEHKKSGARIALLSNEDENKVFYIGFRTPPKNSTGVAHIIEHSVLEGSRNFPVKDPFIELAKGSLNTFLNAMTYPDKTVYPIASCNDTDFQNLMHVYLDAVFYPNIYKEKKIFEQEGWHYELESPEAELTINGVVYNEMKGAFSSPDDVLERKISETLYPDTPYAKESGGDPDVIPELTYEEFLEFHRKFYHPSNSYIYLYGNMDMAEKLDYLDREYLSHFERIEVDSEISVQPPFAEKKEAAAQYPITDSEPETDNSYLSYNIVVGDNLDRERYIAFQVLDYVLCSAPGAPLKQALLDKKIGKDVYSYYENGLRQPYFSIIAKNANLSDKAAFVETIEKELSRIAEEGIDKKALKAGLNYYEFRYREADFGSWPAGLMYGLQVMDSWLYDDTKPFIHIEAGDTYRSLREKADTDYYEKLIQTWMIENSHKSVLTLEPKKGLSKAHDEQLKKKLADYKTGLSANEIDGIIRETEALREYQDTPDTKEALACIPLLKREDIRKEAEPLVNEIGTLSGSTVMYHELFTNHISYFRFLFDLKEVPEELFSYIGILKAVLGYVDTEVHSFDELFHEINMETGGITAVTNLFTNAKNLEECRVTFEIKAKTLENNLAKATQLAQEIMLQSRFDDEKRLYEILAELKSHLQSALISAGHSVAAGRAMSYFSRPAAIQERLSGMPFYRLVDDLEKNFDSRKDELKEKLNRLVRCIFRPENLLLDYIGTREHYEEFLRLAEGVKASLFTESLHGEPFVIQPEKRNEGFLSASQVQYVCRAGNFINKGLSYTGALRVLKVLMSYEYLWQEVRVKGGAYGCMCTFGKSGDSYFVSYRDPNLKGTVEVYERAADFVAGFEGDERTMTQYIIGAVSEMDTPLNPAAKGLRSMSAYLTNQTLSDLQKERDEVLSATQDDIRALAAHIRAFMQDDCLCVVGNEEKIREQEDLFQHLENLY
;
A
#
# COMPACT_ATOMS: atom_id res chain seq x y z
N MET A 1 1.99 38.15 -7.60
CA MET A 1 1.97 38.89 -6.31
C MET A 1 3.14 38.35 -5.47
N LYS A 2 3.75 39.18 -4.59
CA LYS A 2 4.82 38.68 -3.71
C LYS A 2 4.25 38.27 -2.35
N LEU A 3 4.84 37.31 -1.70
CA LEU A 3 4.38 36.82 -0.36
C LEU A 3 4.32 37.95 0.67
N GLU A 4 5.28 38.88 0.63
CA GLU A 4 5.36 40.03 1.53
C GLU A 4 4.24 41.09 1.32
N GLU A 5 3.52 41.02 0.20
CA GLU A 5 2.39 41.88 -0.10
C GLU A 5 1.07 41.38 0.48
N LEU A 6 1.03 40.14 0.95
CA LEU A 6 -0.15 39.50 1.54
C LEU A 6 -0.36 39.97 2.98
N THR A 7 -1.25 40.90 3.23
CA THR A 7 -1.49 41.52 4.54
C THR A 7 -2.20 40.61 5.52
N GLY A 8 -2.93 39.58 5.04
CA GLY A 8 -3.64 38.56 5.85
C GLY A 8 -2.71 37.60 6.60
N TYR A 9 -1.45 37.50 6.18
CA TYR A 9 -0.50 36.53 6.73
C TYR A 9 0.62 37.19 7.50
N ARG A 10 1.19 36.43 8.43
CA ARG A 10 2.44 36.72 9.13
C ARG A 10 3.45 35.66 8.72
N ILE A 11 4.54 36.07 8.09
CA ILE A 11 5.67 35.20 7.78
C ILE A 11 6.45 34.99 9.09
N LEU A 12 6.62 33.75 9.48
CA LEU A 12 7.34 33.34 10.69
C LEU A 12 8.79 33.00 10.38
N GLU A 13 9.02 32.28 9.27
CA GLU A 13 10.33 31.84 8.82
C GLU A 13 10.35 31.76 7.29
N THR A 14 11.47 32.11 6.66
CA THR A 14 11.75 31.82 5.25
C THR A 14 13.21 31.39 5.15
N ARG A 15 13.45 30.21 4.58
CA ARG A 15 14.80 29.68 4.38
C ARG A 15 14.84 28.68 3.23
N ARG A 16 16.02 28.37 2.72
CA ARG A 16 16.20 27.33 1.73
C ARG A 16 16.49 25.99 2.42
N ILE A 17 15.82 24.95 2.00
CA ILE A 17 16.12 23.56 2.32
C ILE A 17 16.92 22.99 1.16
N GLU A 18 18.25 22.91 1.36
CA GLU A 18 19.17 22.51 0.28
C GLU A 18 18.95 21.05 -0.13
N ASP A 19 18.67 20.16 0.82
CA ASP A 19 18.44 18.73 0.57
C ASP A 19 17.32 18.47 -0.45
N LEU A 20 16.30 19.35 -0.46
CA LEU A 20 15.14 19.27 -1.36
C LEU A 20 15.17 20.31 -2.47
N ASN A 21 16.23 21.10 -2.60
CA ASN A 21 16.31 22.23 -3.53
C ASN A 21 15.06 23.12 -3.48
N SER A 22 14.48 23.33 -2.30
CA SER A 22 13.21 24.03 -2.10
C SER A 22 13.36 25.30 -1.26
N LEU A 23 12.60 26.34 -1.59
CA LEU A 23 12.40 27.49 -0.73
C LEU A 23 11.26 27.19 0.24
N SER A 24 11.53 27.10 1.51
CA SER A 24 10.52 26.92 2.56
C SER A 24 10.04 28.25 3.12
N CYS A 25 8.75 28.31 3.44
CA CYS A 25 8.16 29.44 4.16
C CYS A 25 7.12 28.94 5.16
N LEU A 26 7.27 29.37 6.41
CA LEU A 26 6.30 29.11 7.49
C LEU A 26 5.50 30.39 7.75
N LEU A 27 4.18 30.29 7.69
CA LEU A 27 3.27 31.40 7.87
C LEU A 27 2.15 31.07 8.86
N GLU A 28 1.55 32.12 9.39
CA GLU A 28 0.32 32.08 10.17
C GLU A 28 -0.69 33.06 9.57
N HIS A 29 -1.92 32.60 9.34
CA HIS A 29 -3.01 33.50 8.97
C HIS A 29 -3.48 34.29 10.20
N LYS A 30 -3.36 35.63 10.15
CA LYS A 30 -3.53 36.53 11.29
C LYS A 30 -4.91 36.45 11.96
N LYS A 31 -5.96 36.37 11.12
CA LYS A 31 -7.34 36.42 11.60
C LYS A 31 -7.79 35.06 12.17
N SER A 32 -7.60 33.99 11.43
CA SER A 32 -8.07 32.66 11.82
C SER A 32 -7.09 31.84 12.64
N GLY A 33 -5.79 32.18 12.63
CA GLY A 33 -4.75 31.41 13.28
C GLY A 33 -4.35 30.13 12.53
N ALA A 34 -4.76 29.93 11.28
CA ALA A 34 -4.32 28.80 10.48
C ALA A 34 -2.80 28.79 10.28
N ARG A 35 -2.19 27.60 10.36
CA ARG A 35 -0.77 27.38 10.15
C ARG A 35 -0.54 26.96 8.71
N ILE A 36 0.47 27.55 8.05
CA ILE A 36 0.77 27.25 6.65
C ILE A 36 2.25 26.98 6.48
N ALA A 37 2.59 25.87 5.85
CA ALA A 37 3.94 25.52 5.42
C ALA A 37 4.01 25.44 3.89
N LEU A 38 4.95 26.14 3.29
CA LEU A 38 5.18 26.14 1.84
C LEU A 38 6.54 25.52 1.55
N LEU A 39 6.60 24.71 0.49
CA LEU A 39 7.84 24.23 -0.14
C LEU A 39 7.77 24.53 -1.64
N SER A 40 8.37 25.64 -2.06
CA SER A 40 8.42 26.07 -3.47
C SER A 40 9.65 25.50 -4.16
N ASN A 41 9.46 24.79 -5.26
CA ASN A 41 10.51 24.18 -6.09
C ASN A 41 10.01 23.99 -7.54
N GLU A 42 10.78 23.25 -8.36
CA GLU A 42 10.50 23.03 -9.78
C GLU A 42 9.65 21.76 -10.06
N ASP A 43 9.14 21.08 -9.04
CA ASP A 43 8.31 19.89 -9.23
C ASP A 43 6.94 20.28 -9.76
N GLU A 44 6.59 19.78 -10.95
CA GLU A 44 5.30 20.03 -11.59
C GLU A 44 4.15 19.28 -10.91
N ASN A 45 4.44 18.23 -10.13
CA ASN A 45 3.43 17.51 -9.39
C ASN A 45 3.11 18.22 -8.07
N LYS A 46 2.25 19.21 -8.17
CA LYS A 46 1.85 20.09 -7.07
C LYS A 46 1.05 19.31 -6.03
N VAL A 47 1.31 19.58 -4.76
CA VAL A 47 0.60 18.98 -3.64
C VAL A 47 0.02 20.05 -2.73
N PHE A 48 -1.21 19.83 -2.33
CA PHE A 48 -1.88 20.53 -1.24
C PHE A 48 -2.41 19.52 -0.25
N TYR A 49 -2.33 19.80 1.03
CA TYR A 49 -3.22 19.21 1.99
C TYR A 49 -3.68 20.23 3.04
N ILE A 50 -4.84 19.96 3.62
CA ILE A 50 -5.27 20.52 4.90
C ILE A 50 -5.40 19.37 5.89
N GLY A 51 -4.74 19.48 7.04
CA GLY A 51 -4.80 18.51 8.12
C GLY A 51 -5.29 19.16 9.40
N PHE A 52 -5.87 18.35 10.29
CA PHE A 52 -6.34 18.77 11.62
C PHE A 52 -5.81 17.81 12.68
N ARG A 53 -5.49 18.33 13.88
CA ARG A 53 -5.33 17.44 15.03
C ARG A 53 -6.71 16.93 15.44
N THR A 54 -6.88 15.62 15.49
CA THR A 54 -8.16 14.95 15.75
C THR A 54 -8.02 13.85 16.80
N PRO A 55 -7.52 14.18 18.02
CA PRO A 55 -7.30 13.17 19.07
C PRO A 55 -8.64 12.52 19.49
N PRO A 56 -8.78 11.18 19.37
CA PRO A 56 -9.99 10.47 19.75
C PRO A 56 -10.13 10.41 21.28
N LYS A 57 -11.34 10.53 21.79
CA LYS A 57 -11.67 10.37 23.21
C LYS A 57 -12.06 8.94 23.58
N ASN A 58 -12.56 8.21 22.60
CA ASN A 58 -13.02 6.82 22.69
C ASN A 58 -12.76 6.12 21.36
N SER A 59 -13.12 4.84 21.27
CA SER A 59 -12.92 4.02 20.07
C SER A 59 -14.16 3.97 19.15
N THR A 60 -15.00 5.02 19.14
CA THR A 60 -16.18 5.07 18.24
C THR A 60 -15.83 5.36 16.79
N GLY A 61 -14.56 5.65 16.47
CA GLY A 61 -14.14 5.96 15.10
C GLY A 61 -14.65 7.30 14.58
N VAL A 62 -15.04 8.22 15.45
CA VAL A 62 -15.65 9.50 15.05
C VAL A 62 -14.75 10.30 14.10
N ALA A 63 -13.44 10.26 14.28
CA ALA A 63 -12.48 10.94 13.37
C ALA A 63 -12.53 10.34 11.96
N HIS A 64 -12.58 9.02 11.83
CA HIS A 64 -12.64 8.29 10.58
C HIS A 64 -14.01 8.47 9.89
N ILE A 65 -15.10 8.37 10.65
CA ILE A 65 -16.44 8.60 10.11
C ILE A 65 -16.59 10.04 9.59
N ILE A 66 -16.01 11.05 10.27
CA ILE A 66 -15.97 12.43 9.77
C ILE A 66 -15.11 12.55 8.52
N GLU A 67 -13.97 11.86 8.46
CA GLU A 67 -13.10 11.85 7.26
C GLU A 67 -13.91 11.49 6.02
N HIS A 68 -14.66 10.39 6.06
CA HIS A 68 -15.53 9.99 4.96
C HIS A 68 -16.66 11.01 4.74
N SER A 69 -17.36 11.37 5.80
CA SER A 69 -18.62 12.13 5.73
C SER A 69 -18.47 13.55 5.23
N VAL A 70 -17.33 14.23 5.46
CA VAL A 70 -17.14 15.61 4.96
C VAL A 70 -17.02 15.66 3.44
N LEU A 71 -16.61 14.55 2.81
CA LEU A 71 -16.49 14.42 1.36
C LEU A 71 -17.83 14.13 0.67
N GLU A 72 -18.90 13.89 1.45
CA GLU A 72 -20.27 13.61 1.00
C GLU A 72 -21.10 14.91 0.83
N GLY A 73 -20.56 15.86 0.04
CA GLY A 73 -21.23 17.12 -0.27
C GLY A 73 -20.92 18.28 0.66
N SER A 74 -20.96 19.47 0.11
CA SER A 74 -20.64 20.70 0.82
C SER A 74 -21.46 21.90 0.35
N ARG A 75 -21.22 23.07 0.95
CA ARG A 75 -21.96 24.30 0.67
C ARG A 75 -22.00 24.68 -0.81
N ASN A 76 -20.84 24.65 -1.46
CA ASN A 76 -20.69 25.05 -2.88
C ASN A 76 -20.85 23.85 -3.83
N PHE A 77 -20.70 22.64 -3.32
CA PHE A 77 -20.76 21.40 -4.07
C PHE A 77 -21.84 20.46 -3.48
N PRO A 78 -23.13 20.75 -3.74
CA PRO A 78 -24.24 20.06 -3.10
C PRO A 78 -24.61 18.72 -3.76
N VAL A 79 -23.63 18.02 -4.31
CA VAL A 79 -23.76 16.62 -4.79
C VAL A 79 -23.53 15.67 -3.63
N LYS A 80 -24.00 14.44 -3.74
CA LYS A 80 -23.85 13.43 -2.68
C LYS A 80 -22.41 13.03 -2.47
N ASP A 81 -21.63 12.92 -3.54
CA ASP A 81 -20.23 12.48 -3.49
C ASP A 81 -19.36 13.32 -4.43
N PRO A 82 -18.96 14.55 -4.01
CA PRO A 82 -18.03 15.37 -4.79
C PRO A 82 -16.67 14.70 -5.00
N PHE A 83 -16.23 13.84 -4.06
CA PHE A 83 -14.99 13.10 -4.16
C PHE A 83 -14.98 12.18 -5.39
N ILE A 84 -16.03 11.40 -5.59
CA ILE A 84 -16.17 10.53 -6.75
C ILE A 84 -16.34 11.33 -8.04
N GLU A 85 -17.06 12.44 -8.01
CA GLU A 85 -17.16 13.33 -9.17
C GLU A 85 -15.78 13.85 -9.61
N LEU A 86 -14.90 14.18 -8.67
CA LEU A 86 -13.52 14.54 -8.96
C LEU A 86 -12.68 13.33 -9.42
N ALA A 87 -12.78 12.20 -8.74
CA ALA A 87 -12.01 11.00 -9.07
C ALA A 87 -12.23 10.55 -10.52
N LYS A 88 -13.46 10.66 -11.03
CA LYS A 88 -13.79 10.30 -12.41
C LYS A 88 -13.56 11.41 -13.46
N GLY A 89 -13.25 12.65 -13.04
CA GLY A 89 -13.21 13.80 -13.94
C GLY A 89 -12.07 14.79 -13.72
N SER A 90 -11.00 14.43 -13.05
CA SER A 90 -9.81 15.28 -12.85
C SER A 90 -8.53 14.62 -13.36
N LEU A 91 -7.47 15.43 -13.55
CA LEU A 91 -6.12 14.96 -13.83
C LEU A 91 -5.31 14.79 -12.54
N ASN A 92 -5.97 14.36 -11.47
CA ASN A 92 -5.30 14.16 -10.20
C ASN A 92 -4.21 13.09 -10.32
N THR A 93 -3.10 13.33 -9.64
CA THR A 93 -2.04 12.35 -9.43
C THR A 93 -2.15 11.71 -8.05
N PHE A 94 -2.94 12.33 -7.17
CA PHE A 94 -3.35 11.81 -5.88
C PHE A 94 -4.64 12.50 -5.40
N LEU A 95 -5.56 11.71 -4.90
CA LEU A 95 -6.83 12.16 -4.35
C LEU A 95 -7.25 11.17 -3.26
N ASN A 96 -7.24 11.59 -1.99
CA ASN A 96 -7.62 10.74 -0.85
C ASN A 96 -7.91 11.58 0.39
N ALA A 97 -8.32 10.90 1.48
CA ALA A 97 -8.30 11.40 2.85
C ALA A 97 -7.68 10.33 3.73
N MET A 98 -7.16 10.69 4.90
CA MET A 98 -6.40 9.79 5.76
C MET A 98 -6.61 10.12 7.23
N THR A 99 -7.11 9.17 8.01
CA THR A 99 -7.17 9.25 9.47
C THR A 99 -6.02 8.48 10.12
N TYR A 100 -5.26 9.19 10.93
CA TYR A 100 -4.18 8.67 11.78
C TYR A 100 -4.59 8.67 13.25
N PRO A 101 -3.80 8.12 14.16
CA PRO A 101 -4.15 8.09 15.58
C PRO A 101 -4.39 9.46 16.22
N ASP A 102 -3.87 10.54 15.67
CA ASP A 102 -3.92 11.88 16.25
C ASP A 102 -4.23 13.01 15.26
N LYS A 103 -4.35 12.69 13.98
CA LYS A 103 -4.60 13.66 12.89
C LYS A 103 -5.47 13.09 11.80
N THR A 104 -6.18 13.97 11.09
CA THR A 104 -6.88 13.64 9.84
C THR A 104 -6.41 14.59 8.77
N VAL A 105 -6.03 14.08 7.59
CA VAL A 105 -5.39 14.83 6.51
C VAL A 105 -6.15 14.63 5.21
N TYR A 106 -6.35 15.71 4.46
CA TYR A 106 -7.07 15.75 3.19
C TYR A 106 -6.12 16.18 2.07
N PRO A 107 -5.33 15.28 1.49
CA PRO A 107 -4.35 15.58 0.47
C PRO A 107 -4.91 15.46 -0.95
N ILE A 108 -4.43 16.37 -1.83
CA ILE A 108 -4.61 16.30 -3.26
C ILE A 108 -3.29 16.58 -3.99
N ALA A 109 -3.14 16.03 -5.18
CA ALA A 109 -2.03 16.37 -6.07
C ALA A 109 -2.46 16.41 -7.54
N SER A 110 -1.86 17.32 -8.31
CA SER A 110 -2.06 17.40 -9.76
C SER A 110 -0.90 18.14 -10.44
N CYS A 111 -0.54 17.72 -11.64
CA CYS A 111 0.40 18.44 -12.50
C CYS A 111 -0.26 19.61 -13.24
N ASN A 112 -1.58 19.65 -13.34
CA ASN A 112 -2.33 20.69 -14.03
C ASN A 112 -2.75 21.78 -13.04
N ASP A 113 -2.45 23.07 -13.33
CA ASP A 113 -2.72 24.19 -12.42
C ASP A 113 -4.22 24.44 -12.20
N THR A 114 -5.03 24.31 -13.26
CA THR A 114 -6.48 24.51 -13.17
C THR A 114 -7.11 23.40 -12.36
N ASP A 115 -6.71 22.16 -12.61
CA ASP A 115 -7.17 20.98 -11.88
C ASP A 115 -6.78 21.06 -10.40
N PHE A 116 -5.52 21.40 -10.11
CA PHE A 116 -5.04 21.60 -8.74
C PHE A 116 -5.88 22.64 -7.98
N GLN A 117 -6.22 23.77 -8.63
CA GLN A 117 -7.07 24.79 -8.04
C GLN A 117 -8.49 24.29 -7.79
N ASN A 118 -9.05 23.51 -8.71
CA ASN A 118 -10.37 22.92 -8.58
C ASN A 118 -10.42 21.92 -7.40
N LEU A 119 -9.44 21.03 -7.33
CA LEU A 119 -9.32 20.04 -6.26
C LEU A 119 -9.18 20.72 -4.89
N MET A 120 -8.30 21.72 -4.79
CA MET A 120 -8.10 22.48 -3.55
C MET A 120 -9.41 23.19 -3.12
N HIS A 121 -10.17 23.76 -4.04
CA HIS A 121 -11.46 24.42 -3.77
C HIS A 121 -12.47 23.41 -3.18
N VAL A 122 -12.65 22.27 -3.83
CA VAL A 122 -13.63 21.28 -3.37
C VAL A 122 -13.28 20.75 -1.98
N TYR A 123 -11.99 20.45 -1.74
CA TYR A 123 -11.54 19.93 -0.45
C TYR A 123 -11.67 20.94 0.70
N LEU A 124 -11.36 22.20 0.43
CA LEU A 124 -11.53 23.28 1.42
C LEU A 124 -13.02 23.49 1.78
N ASP A 125 -13.90 23.48 0.78
CA ASP A 125 -15.35 23.63 1.03
C ASP A 125 -15.91 22.41 1.79
N ALA A 126 -15.43 21.22 1.44
CA ALA A 126 -15.79 19.97 2.11
C ALA A 126 -15.45 19.99 3.61
N VAL A 127 -14.20 20.31 3.97
CA VAL A 127 -13.77 20.26 5.37
C VAL A 127 -14.36 21.39 6.23
N PHE A 128 -14.60 22.59 5.66
CA PHE A 128 -15.11 23.73 6.43
C PHE A 128 -16.64 23.90 6.40
N TYR A 129 -17.31 23.42 5.36
CA TYR A 129 -18.74 23.63 5.15
C TYR A 129 -19.46 22.37 4.65
N PRO A 130 -19.22 21.19 5.28
CA PRO A 130 -19.84 19.93 4.85
C PRO A 130 -21.36 19.92 5.04
N ASN A 131 -22.05 19.12 4.24
CA ASN A 131 -23.50 18.94 4.34
C ASN A 131 -23.94 18.06 5.51
N ILE A 132 -23.04 17.52 6.30
CA ILE A 132 -23.35 16.69 7.48
C ILE A 132 -24.31 17.33 8.49
N TYR A 133 -24.38 18.66 8.51
CA TYR A 133 -25.32 19.41 9.37
C TYR A 133 -26.74 19.50 8.84
N LYS A 134 -26.96 19.18 7.57
CA LYS A 134 -28.22 19.27 6.86
C LYS A 134 -28.83 17.91 6.57
N GLU A 135 -28.00 16.91 6.39
CA GLU A 135 -28.37 15.56 5.95
C GLU A 135 -27.76 14.49 6.87
N LYS A 136 -28.60 13.94 7.75
CA LYS A 136 -28.19 12.88 8.69
C LYS A 136 -27.83 11.58 7.98
N LYS A 137 -28.38 11.32 6.78
CA LYS A 137 -28.15 10.08 6.04
C LYS A 137 -26.68 9.89 5.64
N ILE A 138 -25.91 10.99 5.55
CA ILE A 138 -24.47 10.93 5.36
C ILE A 138 -23.80 10.16 6.52
N PHE A 139 -24.15 10.50 7.75
CA PHE A 139 -23.67 9.79 8.93
C PHE A 139 -24.14 8.34 8.97
N GLU A 140 -25.41 8.08 8.62
CA GLU A 140 -25.97 6.73 8.59
C GLU A 140 -25.31 5.85 7.52
N GLN A 141 -24.97 6.40 6.36
CA GLN A 141 -24.29 5.71 5.27
C GLN A 141 -22.82 5.43 5.60
N GLU A 142 -22.05 6.47 5.92
CA GLU A 142 -20.61 6.37 6.11
C GLU A 142 -20.23 5.80 7.49
N GLY A 143 -20.97 6.13 8.53
CA GLY A 143 -20.71 5.65 9.89
C GLY A 143 -21.33 4.30 10.19
N TRP A 144 -22.54 4.36 10.72
CA TRP A 144 -23.33 3.18 11.06
C TRP A 144 -24.82 3.48 11.17
N HIS A 145 -25.66 2.45 10.96
CA HIS A 145 -27.10 2.49 11.18
C HIS A 145 -27.63 1.09 11.51
N TYR A 146 -28.81 1.04 12.15
CA TYR A 146 -29.59 -0.18 12.22
C TYR A 146 -30.30 -0.42 10.89
N GLU A 147 -30.18 -1.64 10.37
CA GLU A 147 -30.88 -2.05 9.14
C GLU A 147 -31.93 -3.10 9.45
N LEU A 148 -33.19 -2.83 9.03
CA LEU A 148 -34.35 -3.71 9.22
C LEU A 148 -35.32 -3.60 8.05
N GLU A 149 -35.50 -4.67 7.29
CA GLU A 149 -36.38 -4.67 6.09
C GLU A 149 -37.86 -4.95 6.39
N SER A 150 -38.13 -5.72 7.44
CA SER A 150 -39.47 -6.05 7.86
C SER A 150 -39.51 -6.39 9.35
N PRO A 151 -40.68 -6.40 10.00
CA PRO A 151 -40.80 -6.79 11.41
C PRO A 151 -40.26 -8.19 11.70
N GLU A 152 -40.26 -9.11 10.71
CA GLU A 152 -39.83 -10.49 10.83
C GLU A 152 -38.34 -10.65 10.53
N ALA A 153 -37.72 -9.74 9.78
CA ALA A 153 -36.29 -9.80 9.42
C ALA A 153 -35.38 -9.67 10.65
N GLU A 154 -34.17 -10.17 10.55
CA GLU A 154 -33.15 -9.94 11.57
C GLU A 154 -32.72 -8.47 11.57
N LEU A 155 -32.55 -7.90 12.76
CA LEU A 155 -31.95 -6.57 12.92
C LEU A 155 -30.44 -6.70 12.74
N THR A 156 -29.88 -5.88 11.85
CA THR A 156 -28.43 -5.83 11.59
C THR A 156 -27.88 -4.43 11.78
N ILE A 157 -26.56 -4.31 11.82
CA ILE A 157 -25.83 -3.03 11.78
C ILE A 157 -25.08 -2.99 10.46
N ASN A 158 -25.17 -1.86 9.77
CA ASN A 158 -24.49 -1.60 8.51
C ASN A 158 -23.87 -0.19 8.51
N GLY A 159 -22.97 0.08 7.58
CA GLY A 159 -22.26 1.35 7.40
C GLY A 159 -20.90 1.13 6.79
N VAL A 160 -20.40 2.07 6.00
CA VAL A 160 -19.14 1.91 5.25
C VAL A 160 -17.96 1.73 6.22
N VAL A 161 -17.75 2.68 7.15
CA VAL A 161 -16.66 2.60 8.14
C VAL A 161 -16.83 1.41 9.08
N TYR A 162 -18.06 1.12 9.51
CA TYR A 162 -18.35 -0.05 10.36
C TYR A 162 -17.88 -1.35 9.70
N ASN A 163 -18.21 -1.57 8.43
CA ASN A 163 -17.85 -2.78 7.69
C ASN A 163 -16.34 -2.82 7.37
N GLU A 164 -15.75 -1.67 7.04
CA GLU A 164 -14.31 -1.56 6.82
C GLU A 164 -13.53 -2.01 8.06
N MET A 165 -13.91 -1.50 9.22
CA MET A 165 -13.24 -1.82 10.47
C MET A 165 -13.44 -3.27 10.91
N LYS A 166 -14.57 -3.89 10.60
CA LYS A 166 -14.71 -5.37 10.75
C LYS A 166 -13.66 -6.13 9.95
N GLY A 167 -13.37 -5.67 8.74
CA GLY A 167 -12.30 -6.21 7.92
C GLY A 167 -10.91 -5.99 8.53
N ALA A 168 -10.62 -4.79 9.01
CA ALA A 168 -9.36 -4.44 9.66
C ALA A 168 -9.12 -5.27 10.94
N PHE A 169 -10.15 -5.49 11.73
CA PHE A 169 -10.07 -6.32 12.95
C PHE A 169 -9.93 -7.83 12.68
N SER A 170 -9.99 -8.26 11.43
CA SER A 170 -9.76 -9.66 11.05
C SER A 170 -8.28 -10.01 10.88
N SER A 171 -7.39 -9.01 10.77
CA SER A 171 -5.94 -9.22 10.60
C SER A 171 -5.25 -9.37 11.96
N PRO A 172 -4.51 -10.47 12.21
CA PRO A 172 -3.73 -10.62 13.43
C PRO A 172 -2.67 -9.53 13.63
N ASP A 173 -2.02 -9.10 12.54
CA ASP A 173 -0.99 -8.06 12.59
C ASP A 173 -1.61 -6.71 13.02
N ASP A 174 -2.81 -6.34 12.51
CA ASP A 174 -3.53 -5.14 12.91
C ASP A 174 -4.04 -5.22 14.37
N VAL A 175 -4.46 -6.40 14.84
CA VAL A 175 -4.83 -6.61 16.25
C VAL A 175 -3.63 -6.41 17.15
N LEU A 176 -2.46 -6.92 16.75
CA LEU A 176 -1.21 -6.77 17.50
C LEU A 176 -0.82 -5.31 17.65
N GLU A 177 -0.80 -4.54 16.55
CA GLU A 177 -0.40 -3.13 16.52
C GLU A 177 -1.29 -2.27 17.41
N ARG A 178 -2.62 -2.44 17.32
CA ARG A 178 -3.57 -1.75 18.19
C ARG A 178 -3.33 -2.04 19.67
N LYS A 179 -3.09 -3.31 20.01
CA LYS A 179 -2.83 -3.71 21.41
C LYS A 179 -1.47 -3.25 21.93
N ILE A 180 -0.48 -3.09 21.05
CA ILE A 180 0.79 -2.45 21.40
C ILE A 180 0.54 -0.99 21.78
N SER A 181 -0.15 -0.22 20.95
CA SER A 181 -0.47 1.19 21.21
C SER A 181 -1.32 1.37 22.46
N GLU A 182 -2.38 0.57 22.65
CA GLU A 182 -3.23 0.58 23.85
C GLU A 182 -2.41 0.31 25.14
N THR A 183 -1.46 -0.62 25.06
CA THR A 183 -0.66 -1.02 26.23
C THR A 183 0.43 -0.01 26.56
N LEU A 184 1.05 0.61 25.55
CA LEU A 184 2.12 1.60 25.73
C LEU A 184 1.60 2.99 26.13
N TYR A 185 0.38 3.36 25.72
CA TYR A 185 -0.15 4.71 25.88
C TYR A 185 -1.53 4.77 26.56
N PRO A 186 -1.77 4.07 27.69
CA PRO A 186 -3.10 3.88 28.27
C PRO A 186 -3.81 5.18 28.65
N ASP A 187 -3.07 6.25 28.96
CA ASP A 187 -3.60 7.54 29.44
C ASP A 187 -3.66 8.62 28.35
N THR A 188 -3.45 8.27 27.09
CA THR A 188 -3.40 9.20 25.95
C THR A 188 -4.41 8.83 24.87
N PRO A 189 -4.64 9.69 23.85
CA PRO A 189 -5.49 9.34 22.70
C PRO A 189 -5.03 8.07 21.96
N TYR A 190 -3.75 7.73 21.98
CA TYR A 190 -3.21 6.53 21.33
C TYR A 190 -3.68 5.19 21.92
N ALA A 191 -4.29 5.21 23.12
CA ALA A 191 -5.01 4.04 23.65
C ALA A 191 -6.37 3.79 22.97
N LYS A 192 -6.80 4.68 22.10
CA LYS A 192 -8.11 4.60 21.42
C LYS A 192 -7.91 4.29 19.94
N GLU A 193 -8.84 3.52 19.39
CA GLU A 193 -8.85 3.23 17.97
C GLU A 193 -9.48 4.39 17.20
N SER A 194 -8.66 5.18 16.51
CA SER A 194 -9.14 6.34 15.73
C SER A 194 -10.00 5.93 14.54
N GLY A 195 -9.70 4.76 13.95
CA GLY A 195 -10.49 4.16 12.87
C GLY A 195 -11.85 3.66 13.33
N GLY A 196 -11.97 3.31 14.61
CA GLY A 196 -13.18 2.78 15.24
C GLY A 196 -13.14 1.28 15.49
N ASP A 197 -13.53 0.90 16.72
CA ASP A 197 -13.74 -0.50 17.09
C ASP A 197 -15.18 -0.89 16.70
N PRO A 198 -15.39 -1.94 15.88
CA PRO A 198 -16.74 -2.34 15.47
C PRO A 198 -17.72 -2.60 16.63
N ASP A 199 -17.23 -3.01 17.81
CA ASP A 199 -18.07 -3.19 18.99
C ASP A 199 -18.46 -1.87 19.65
N VAL A 200 -17.72 -0.78 19.38
CA VAL A 200 -17.89 0.54 20.00
C VAL A 200 -18.47 1.58 19.01
N ILE A 201 -18.20 1.45 17.71
CA ILE A 201 -18.76 2.34 16.67
C ILE A 201 -20.28 2.59 16.85
N PRO A 202 -21.12 1.58 17.15
CA PRO A 202 -22.57 1.78 17.34
C PRO A 202 -22.98 2.59 18.59
N GLU A 203 -22.01 3.00 19.40
CA GLU A 203 -22.25 3.91 20.53
C GLU A 203 -22.20 5.38 20.13
N LEU A 204 -21.63 5.70 18.92
CA LEU A 204 -21.52 7.07 18.44
C LEU A 204 -22.89 7.63 18.06
N THR A 205 -23.25 8.74 18.68
CA THR A 205 -24.46 9.49 18.34
C THR A 205 -24.18 10.53 17.25
N TYR A 206 -25.21 10.90 16.51
CA TYR A 206 -25.11 11.95 15.49
C TYR A 206 -24.73 13.32 16.10
N GLU A 207 -25.19 13.62 17.31
CA GLU A 207 -24.83 14.83 18.04
C GLU A 207 -23.36 14.90 18.39
N GLU A 208 -22.76 13.80 18.90
CA GLU A 208 -21.34 13.70 19.20
C GLU A 208 -20.47 13.82 17.94
N PHE A 209 -20.93 13.20 16.84
CA PHE A 209 -20.31 13.32 15.53
C PHE A 209 -20.26 14.78 15.06
N LEU A 210 -21.37 15.52 15.13
CA LEU A 210 -21.39 16.94 14.76
C LEU A 210 -20.55 17.82 15.71
N GLU A 211 -20.53 17.49 17.02
CA GLU A 211 -19.72 18.21 18.00
C GLU A 211 -18.23 18.04 17.71
N PHE A 212 -17.80 16.84 17.33
CA PHE A 212 -16.41 16.58 16.97
C PHE A 212 -15.96 17.44 15.79
N HIS A 213 -16.75 17.50 14.72
CA HIS A 213 -16.46 18.38 13.59
C HIS A 213 -16.40 19.85 14.01
N ARG A 214 -17.39 20.37 14.76
CA ARG A 214 -17.39 21.77 15.23
C ARG A 214 -16.14 22.12 16.04
N LYS A 215 -15.65 21.15 16.84
CA LYS A 215 -14.50 21.37 17.72
C LYS A 215 -13.20 21.39 16.94
N PHE A 216 -12.97 20.40 16.08
CA PHE A 216 -11.66 20.15 15.51
C PHE A 216 -11.47 20.70 14.09
N TYR A 217 -12.53 20.85 13.28
CA TYR A 217 -12.45 21.31 11.89
C TYR A 217 -12.57 22.84 11.79
N HIS A 218 -11.63 23.49 12.44
CA HIS A 218 -11.52 24.96 12.46
C HIS A 218 -10.13 25.40 12.01
N PRO A 219 -9.98 26.49 11.24
CA PRO A 219 -8.68 26.97 10.78
C PRO A 219 -7.64 27.13 11.88
N SER A 220 -8.04 27.53 13.12
CA SER A 220 -7.11 27.62 14.26
C SER A 220 -6.48 26.26 14.67
N ASN A 221 -7.08 25.15 14.25
CA ASN A 221 -6.58 23.80 14.48
C ASN A 221 -5.95 23.18 13.21
N SER A 222 -5.93 23.91 12.09
CA SER A 222 -5.49 23.38 10.81
C SER A 222 -4.00 23.54 10.57
N TYR A 223 -3.48 22.63 9.74
CA TYR A 223 -2.15 22.60 9.17
C TYR A 223 -2.29 22.54 7.66
N ILE A 224 -1.94 23.63 6.97
CA ILE A 224 -2.07 23.75 5.51
C ILE A 224 -0.67 23.66 4.89
N TYR A 225 -0.54 22.79 3.90
CA TYR A 225 0.72 22.55 3.22
C TYR A 225 0.56 22.72 1.71
N LEU A 226 1.51 23.43 1.09
CA LEU A 226 1.61 23.62 -0.36
C LEU A 226 3.03 23.29 -0.83
N TYR A 227 3.15 22.47 -1.86
CA TYR A 227 4.41 22.02 -2.43
C TYR A 227 4.38 22.07 -3.95
N GLY A 228 5.52 22.43 -4.55
CA GLY A 228 5.77 22.30 -5.97
C GLY A 228 5.90 23.63 -6.72
N ASN A 229 5.83 23.54 -8.05
CA ASN A 229 5.96 24.67 -8.97
C ASN A 229 4.61 25.36 -9.15
N MET A 230 4.34 26.40 -8.35
CA MET A 230 3.11 27.20 -8.44
C MET A 230 3.32 28.62 -7.93
N ASP A 231 2.42 29.57 -8.28
CA ASP A 231 2.37 30.90 -7.64
C ASP A 231 1.79 30.75 -6.23
N MET A 232 2.67 30.59 -5.24
CA MET A 232 2.28 30.43 -3.82
C MET A 232 1.50 31.65 -3.31
N ALA A 233 1.79 32.86 -3.79
CA ALA A 233 1.07 34.06 -3.35
C ALA A 233 -0.37 34.09 -3.89
N GLU A 234 -0.61 33.62 -5.09
CA GLU A 234 -1.96 33.48 -5.65
C GLU A 234 -2.78 32.45 -4.83
N LYS A 235 -2.18 31.32 -4.48
CA LYS A 235 -2.87 30.28 -3.68
C LYS A 235 -3.19 30.78 -2.27
N LEU A 236 -2.28 31.54 -1.64
CA LEU A 236 -2.53 32.14 -0.32
C LEU A 236 -3.60 33.23 -0.37
N ASP A 237 -3.62 34.08 -1.40
CA ASP A 237 -4.68 35.08 -1.59
C ASP A 237 -6.05 34.43 -1.73
N TYR A 238 -6.10 33.34 -2.50
CA TYR A 238 -7.31 32.53 -2.63
C TYR A 238 -7.77 31.94 -1.30
N LEU A 239 -6.87 31.32 -0.54
CA LEU A 239 -7.15 30.75 0.79
C LEU A 239 -7.70 31.80 1.76
N ASP A 240 -7.09 33.00 1.79
CA ASP A 240 -7.56 34.10 2.65
C ASP A 240 -8.96 34.54 2.24
N ARG A 241 -9.13 34.93 0.98
CA ARG A 241 -10.37 35.55 0.47
C ARG A 241 -11.57 34.61 0.54
N GLU A 242 -11.41 33.35 0.15
CA GLU A 242 -12.56 32.43 0.01
C GLU A 242 -12.87 31.65 1.30
N TYR A 243 -11.86 31.48 2.19
CA TYR A 243 -12.03 30.63 3.37
C TYR A 243 -11.53 31.27 4.66
N LEU A 244 -10.25 31.54 4.83
CA LEU A 244 -9.64 31.81 6.14
C LEU A 244 -10.12 33.12 6.75
N SER A 245 -10.37 34.15 5.95
CA SER A 245 -10.89 35.46 6.41
C SER A 245 -12.31 35.39 6.98
N HIS A 246 -13.02 34.30 6.76
CA HIS A 246 -14.38 34.10 7.30
C HIS A 246 -14.38 33.60 8.76
N PHE A 247 -13.23 33.20 9.30
CA PHE A 247 -13.08 32.66 10.64
C PHE A 247 -12.30 33.60 11.55
N GLU A 248 -12.73 33.68 12.79
CA GLU A 248 -11.94 34.32 13.85
C GLU A 248 -11.09 33.27 14.56
N ARG A 249 -9.95 33.67 15.13
CA ARG A 249 -9.11 32.80 15.93
C ARG A 249 -9.87 32.31 17.17
N ILE A 250 -9.81 31.01 17.42
CA ILE A 250 -10.33 30.39 18.65
C ILE A 250 -9.25 29.52 19.28
N GLU A 251 -9.38 29.20 20.55
CA GLU A 251 -8.60 28.16 21.21
C GLU A 251 -9.26 26.79 20.97
N VAL A 252 -8.46 25.82 20.52
CA VAL A 252 -8.91 24.44 20.31
C VAL A 252 -8.06 23.53 21.18
N ASP A 253 -8.72 22.87 22.13
CA ASP A 253 -8.09 21.85 22.98
C ASP A 253 -7.92 20.56 22.16
N SER A 254 -6.78 20.45 21.45
CA SER A 254 -6.42 19.34 20.58
C SER A 254 -4.98 18.85 20.83
N GLU A 255 -4.33 19.33 21.89
CA GLU A 255 -2.95 18.97 22.20
C GLU A 255 -2.84 17.47 22.50
N ILE A 256 -1.79 16.84 21.95
CA ILE A 256 -1.50 15.42 22.17
C ILE A 256 -0.69 15.28 23.44
N SER A 257 -1.28 14.62 24.43
CA SER A 257 -0.63 14.39 25.72
C SER A 257 0.49 13.35 25.61
N VAL A 258 1.51 13.49 26.46
CA VAL A 258 2.62 12.54 26.58
C VAL A 258 2.27 11.50 27.64
N GLN A 259 2.46 10.23 27.36
CA GLN A 259 2.33 9.15 28.33
C GLN A 259 3.52 9.21 29.30
N PRO A 260 3.31 9.34 30.61
CA PRO A 260 4.39 9.23 31.58
C PRO A 260 5.01 7.82 31.55
N PRO A 261 6.35 7.70 31.78
CA PRO A 261 6.97 6.39 31.90
C PRO A 261 6.33 5.53 32.98
N PHE A 262 6.26 4.23 32.75
CA PHE A 262 5.74 3.28 33.73
C PHE A 262 6.69 3.10 34.92
N ALA A 263 6.14 2.73 36.08
CA ALA A 263 6.96 2.35 37.24
C ALA A 263 7.69 1.01 36.99
N GLU A 264 7.05 0.11 36.26
CA GLU A 264 7.55 -1.20 35.82
C GLU A 264 6.98 -1.60 34.47
N LYS A 265 7.65 -2.51 33.77
CA LYS A 265 7.25 -3.09 32.51
C LYS A 265 5.82 -3.65 32.58
N LYS A 266 4.96 -3.28 31.63
CA LYS A 266 3.58 -3.78 31.54
C LYS A 266 3.52 -5.13 30.82
N GLU A 267 2.52 -5.93 31.17
CA GLU A 267 2.20 -7.18 30.46
C GLU A 267 0.74 -7.17 30.04
N ALA A 268 0.49 -7.63 28.82
CA ALA A 268 -0.85 -7.76 28.26
C ALA A 268 -0.99 -9.05 27.43
N ALA A 269 -2.22 -9.50 27.25
CA ALA A 269 -2.56 -10.62 26.37
C ALA A 269 -3.83 -10.27 25.59
N ALA A 270 -3.89 -10.72 24.34
CA ALA A 270 -5.06 -10.63 23.48
C ALA A 270 -5.23 -11.92 22.69
N GLN A 271 -6.39 -12.08 22.06
CA GLN A 271 -6.68 -13.24 21.22
C GLN A 271 -7.04 -12.79 19.80
N TYR A 272 -6.79 -13.65 18.82
CA TYR A 272 -7.22 -13.47 17.44
C TYR A 272 -7.85 -14.75 16.87
N PRO A 273 -8.80 -14.64 15.93
CA PRO A 273 -9.50 -15.79 15.40
C PRO A 273 -8.64 -16.60 14.42
N ILE A 274 -8.76 -17.92 14.52
CA ILE A 274 -8.27 -18.90 13.54
C ILE A 274 -9.38 -19.88 13.18
N THR A 275 -9.27 -20.54 12.03
CA THR A 275 -10.21 -21.58 11.61
C THR A 275 -10.03 -22.85 12.44
N ASP A 276 -11.02 -23.77 12.38
CA ASP A 276 -10.93 -25.05 13.09
C ASP A 276 -9.79 -25.95 12.58
N SER A 277 -9.36 -25.76 11.33
CA SER A 277 -8.28 -26.50 10.68
C SER A 277 -6.88 -26.01 11.06
N GLU A 278 -6.74 -24.74 11.46
CA GLU A 278 -5.45 -24.16 11.83
C GLU A 278 -4.97 -24.65 13.20
N PRO A 279 -3.65 -24.87 13.36
CA PRO A 279 -3.10 -25.26 14.66
C PRO A 279 -3.02 -24.05 15.61
N GLU A 280 -3.25 -24.27 16.90
CA GLU A 280 -2.99 -23.27 17.95
C GLU A 280 -1.50 -23.26 18.36
N THR A 281 -0.75 -24.33 18.08
CA THR A 281 0.70 -24.41 18.32
C THR A 281 1.47 -23.74 17.19
N ASP A 282 2.62 -23.12 17.52
CA ASP A 282 3.46 -22.39 16.57
C ASP A 282 2.67 -21.31 15.81
N ASN A 283 1.73 -20.64 16.47
CA ASN A 283 0.86 -19.66 15.84
C ASN A 283 0.58 -18.44 16.73
N SER A 284 1.27 -18.31 17.86
CA SER A 284 1.20 -17.13 18.73
C SER A 284 2.18 -16.04 18.28
N TYR A 285 1.87 -14.81 18.65
CA TYR A 285 2.78 -13.67 18.52
C TYR A 285 3.27 -13.28 19.92
N LEU A 286 4.56 -12.98 20.02
CA LEU A 286 5.18 -12.39 21.19
C LEU A 286 5.78 -11.05 20.79
N SER A 287 5.47 -9.98 21.51
CA SER A 287 6.07 -8.68 21.23
C SER A 287 6.68 -8.05 22.50
N TYR A 288 7.83 -7.40 22.33
CA TYR A 288 8.53 -6.61 23.32
C TYR A 288 8.62 -5.18 22.83
N ASN A 289 7.94 -4.26 23.49
CA ASN A 289 7.67 -2.92 22.98
C ASN A 289 8.29 -1.87 23.93
N ILE A 290 8.92 -0.86 23.37
CA ILE A 290 9.71 0.13 24.11
C ILE A 290 9.42 1.53 23.53
N VAL A 291 8.98 2.47 24.35
CA VAL A 291 8.89 3.88 23.94
C VAL A 291 10.29 4.50 23.97
N VAL A 292 10.72 5.09 22.87
CA VAL A 292 12.11 5.54 22.66
C VAL A 292 12.24 7.06 22.57
N GLY A 293 11.42 7.76 23.29
CA GLY A 293 11.56 9.20 23.51
C GLY A 293 10.48 10.06 22.87
N ASP A 294 10.86 11.22 22.35
CA ASP A 294 9.98 12.21 21.70
C ASP A 294 10.46 12.39 20.27
N ASN A 295 9.52 12.47 19.31
CA ASN A 295 9.87 12.56 17.91
C ASN A 295 10.38 13.95 17.49
N LEU A 296 10.33 14.96 18.35
CA LEU A 296 10.96 16.25 18.11
C LEU A 296 12.51 16.23 18.20
N ASP A 297 13.10 15.11 18.61
CA ASP A 297 14.54 14.86 18.58
C ASP A 297 14.94 14.27 17.22
N ARG A 298 15.32 15.13 16.27
CA ARG A 298 15.63 14.74 14.90
C ARG A 298 16.78 13.72 14.76
N GLU A 299 17.75 13.76 15.67
CA GLU A 299 18.86 12.82 15.63
C GLU A 299 18.44 11.43 16.08
N ARG A 300 17.71 11.34 17.18
CA ARG A 300 17.18 10.08 17.69
C ARG A 300 16.15 9.47 16.76
N TYR A 301 15.33 10.28 16.11
CA TYR A 301 14.36 9.86 15.09
C TYR A 301 15.03 9.01 13.98
N ILE A 302 16.19 9.43 13.46
CA ILE A 302 16.94 8.68 12.45
C ILE A 302 17.78 7.58 13.09
N ALA A 303 18.40 7.83 14.26
CA ALA A 303 19.26 6.84 14.91
C ALA A 303 18.53 5.53 15.24
N PHE A 304 17.24 5.59 15.62
CA PHE A 304 16.45 4.38 15.85
C PHE A 304 16.02 3.67 14.57
N GLN A 305 15.90 4.35 13.43
CA GLN A 305 15.78 3.68 12.14
C GLN A 305 17.04 2.84 11.82
N VAL A 306 18.21 3.41 12.09
CA VAL A 306 19.47 2.68 11.90
C VAL A 306 19.60 1.53 12.90
N LEU A 307 19.19 1.72 14.15
CA LEU A 307 19.17 0.65 15.15
C LEU A 307 18.18 -0.47 14.78
N ASP A 308 17.03 -0.14 14.21
CA ASP A 308 16.09 -1.15 13.68
C ASP A 308 16.79 -2.08 12.68
N TYR A 309 17.47 -1.51 11.70
CA TYR A 309 18.25 -2.26 10.73
C TYR A 309 19.30 -3.15 11.39
N VAL A 310 20.12 -2.59 12.27
CA VAL A 310 21.28 -3.28 12.83
C VAL A 310 20.90 -4.35 13.84
N LEU A 311 19.86 -4.10 14.65
CA LEU A 311 19.48 -5.00 15.75
C LEU A 311 18.61 -6.17 15.29
N CYS A 312 17.75 -5.98 14.28
CA CYS A 312 16.74 -6.96 13.95
C CYS A 312 16.41 -7.12 12.46
N SER A 313 16.36 -6.03 11.67
CA SER A 313 15.83 -6.11 10.30
C SER A 313 16.83 -6.69 9.29
N ALA A 314 18.15 -6.49 9.48
CA ALA A 314 19.17 -7.04 8.60
C ALA A 314 19.30 -8.57 8.79
N PRO A 315 19.62 -9.33 7.71
CA PRO A 315 19.98 -10.74 7.84
C PRO A 315 21.17 -10.92 8.81
N GLY A 316 21.07 -11.89 9.72
CA GLY A 316 22.08 -12.10 10.73
C GLY A 316 22.10 -11.08 11.88
N ALA A 317 21.17 -10.14 11.91
CA ALA A 317 21.05 -9.16 12.99
C ALA A 317 20.95 -9.83 14.36
N PRO A 318 21.64 -9.31 15.39
CA PRO A 318 21.88 -10.04 16.63
C PRO A 318 20.61 -10.44 17.39
N LEU A 319 19.60 -9.59 17.51
CA LEU A 319 18.35 -9.92 18.20
C LEU A 319 17.56 -10.98 17.42
N LYS A 320 17.45 -10.81 16.11
CA LYS A 320 16.77 -11.77 15.23
C LYS A 320 17.43 -13.15 15.35
N GLN A 321 18.77 -13.19 15.20
CA GLN A 321 19.49 -14.45 15.23
C GLN A 321 19.45 -15.13 16.60
N ALA A 322 19.57 -14.37 17.70
CA ALA A 322 19.50 -14.90 19.05
C ALA A 322 18.14 -15.57 19.39
N LEU A 323 17.04 -15.03 18.84
CA LEU A 323 15.70 -15.59 19.00
C LEU A 323 15.51 -16.83 18.13
N LEU A 324 15.91 -16.77 16.84
CA LEU A 324 15.83 -17.91 15.91
C LEU A 324 16.67 -19.10 16.37
N ASP A 325 17.89 -18.85 16.91
CA ASP A 325 18.76 -19.91 17.45
C ASP A 325 18.13 -20.68 18.63
N LYS A 326 17.28 -20.00 19.41
CA LYS A 326 16.50 -20.60 20.48
C LYS A 326 15.16 -21.17 20.00
N LYS A 327 14.88 -21.08 18.72
CA LYS A 327 13.61 -21.48 18.10
C LYS A 327 12.40 -20.76 18.70
N ILE A 328 12.56 -19.48 19.04
CA ILE A 328 11.50 -18.61 19.53
C ILE A 328 10.91 -17.88 18.34
N GLY A 329 9.77 -18.37 17.88
CA GLY A 329 9.17 -17.93 16.62
C GLY A 329 9.86 -18.52 15.39
N LYS A 330 9.15 -18.49 14.27
CA LYS A 330 9.68 -18.88 12.95
C LYS A 330 10.02 -17.67 12.09
N ASP A 331 9.43 -16.54 12.41
CA ASP A 331 9.69 -15.23 11.83
C ASP A 331 9.90 -14.23 12.97
N VAL A 332 11.00 -13.49 12.90
CA VAL A 332 11.37 -12.47 13.87
C VAL A 332 11.70 -11.18 13.15
N TYR A 333 11.03 -10.11 13.52
CA TYR A 333 11.22 -8.78 12.93
C TYR A 333 11.07 -7.69 13.99
N SER A 334 11.49 -6.49 13.66
CA SER A 334 11.25 -5.30 14.45
C SER A 334 10.41 -4.30 13.68
N TYR A 335 9.80 -3.40 14.42
CA TYR A 335 9.01 -2.31 13.90
C TYR A 335 9.32 -1.03 14.70
N TYR A 336 9.71 0.03 14.00
CA TYR A 336 9.94 1.33 14.58
C TYR A 336 8.87 2.32 14.10
N GLU A 337 7.90 2.60 14.99
CA GLU A 337 6.87 3.60 14.75
C GLU A 337 7.37 4.97 15.17
N ASN A 338 7.56 5.87 14.20
CA ASN A 338 8.07 7.22 14.43
C ASN A 338 7.13 8.36 14.03
N GLY A 339 5.92 8.03 13.54
CA GLY A 339 4.87 8.99 13.18
C GLY A 339 4.04 9.51 14.37
N LEU A 340 4.30 9.02 15.60
CA LEU A 340 3.62 9.40 16.82
C LEU A 340 4.44 10.40 17.64
N ARG A 341 3.78 11.13 18.56
CA ARG A 341 4.43 12.04 19.51
C ARG A 341 5.58 11.38 20.25
N GLN A 342 5.36 10.16 20.71
CA GLN A 342 6.36 9.34 21.38
C GLN A 342 6.60 8.08 20.52
N PRO A 343 7.69 8.03 19.75
CA PRO A 343 8.05 6.86 18.97
C PRO A 343 8.25 5.62 19.83
N TYR A 344 7.94 4.45 19.28
CA TYR A 344 8.20 3.19 19.94
C TYR A 344 8.91 2.18 19.03
N PHE A 345 9.65 1.29 19.65
CA PHE A 345 10.38 0.21 19.00
C PHE A 345 9.82 -1.11 19.49
N SER A 346 9.37 -1.98 18.57
CA SER A 346 8.85 -3.31 18.87
C SER A 346 9.73 -4.40 18.30
N ILE A 347 9.97 -5.46 19.07
CA ILE A 347 10.59 -6.70 18.61
C ILE A 347 9.50 -7.76 18.66
N ILE A 348 9.24 -8.43 17.53
CA ILE A 348 8.11 -9.34 17.36
C ILE A 348 8.62 -10.70 16.92
N ALA A 349 8.18 -11.75 17.60
CA ALA A 349 8.34 -13.15 17.19
C ALA A 349 6.97 -13.69 16.80
N LYS A 350 6.83 -14.06 15.53
CA LYS A 350 5.63 -14.61 14.91
C LYS A 350 5.77 -16.13 14.78
N ASN A 351 4.66 -16.85 14.77
CA ASN A 351 4.65 -18.31 14.77
C ASN A 351 5.43 -18.91 15.97
N ALA A 352 5.24 -18.29 17.14
CA ALA A 352 5.82 -18.70 18.42
C ALA A 352 4.81 -19.48 19.27
N ASN A 353 5.22 -19.87 20.46
CA ASN A 353 4.35 -20.47 21.48
C ASN A 353 4.33 -19.62 22.75
N LEU A 354 3.22 -19.61 23.47
CA LEU A 354 3.10 -18.87 24.74
C LEU A 354 4.13 -19.32 25.79
N SER A 355 4.51 -20.60 25.76
CA SER A 355 5.55 -21.17 26.61
C SER A 355 6.90 -20.48 26.45
N ASP A 356 7.14 -19.83 25.30
CA ASP A 356 8.41 -19.22 24.96
C ASP A 356 8.54 -17.78 25.48
N LYS A 357 7.44 -17.19 26.00
CA LYS A 357 7.38 -15.79 26.47
C LYS A 357 8.54 -15.44 27.41
N ALA A 358 8.80 -16.26 28.42
CA ALA A 358 9.88 -15.99 29.39
C ALA A 358 11.26 -16.02 28.73
N ALA A 359 11.51 -17.01 27.85
CA ALA A 359 12.75 -17.13 27.10
C ALA A 359 12.92 -15.99 26.08
N PHE A 360 11.82 -15.55 25.46
CA PHE A 360 11.77 -14.42 24.55
C PHE A 360 12.26 -13.11 25.22
N VAL A 361 11.64 -12.78 26.34
CA VAL A 361 12.01 -11.57 27.10
C VAL A 361 13.46 -11.65 27.60
N GLU A 362 13.86 -12.77 28.20
CA GLU A 362 15.22 -12.97 28.70
C GLU A 362 16.27 -12.87 27.59
N THR A 363 15.97 -13.40 26.41
CA THR A 363 16.88 -13.36 25.26
C THR A 363 17.10 -11.92 24.77
N ILE A 364 16.01 -11.15 24.62
CA ILE A 364 16.10 -9.74 24.19
C ILE A 364 16.90 -8.92 25.21
N GLU A 365 16.56 -9.04 26.51
CA GLU A 365 17.21 -8.23 27.56
C GLU A 365 18.71 -8.58 27.70
N LYS A 366 19.08 -9.86 27.59
CA LYS A 366 20.47 -10.29 27.59
C LYS A 366 21.24 -9.81 26.36
N GLU A 367 20.64 -9.92 25.18
CA GLU A 367 21.29 -9.53 23.94
C GLU A 367 21.49 -8.02 23.85
N LEU A 368 20.48 -7.22 24.23
CA LEU A 368 20.63 -5.76 24.34
C LEU A 368 21.73 -5.37 25.31
N SER A 369 21.81 -6.03 26.49
CA SER A 369 22.86 -5.78 27.47
C SER A 369 24.24 -6.15 26.92
N ARG A 370 24.36 -7.29 26.24
CA ARG A 370 25.62 -7.72 25.59
C ARG A 370 26.08 -6.69 24.55
N ILE A 371 25.17 -6.23 23.69
CA ILE A 371 25.50 -5.24 22.64
C ILE A 371 25.94 -3.90 23.27
N ALA A 372 25.24 -3.45 24.32
CA ALA A 372 25.60 -2.21 25.01
C ALA A 372 26.99 -2.29 25.71
N GLU A 373 27.39 -3.48 26.22
CA GLU A 373 28.65 -3.69 26.92
C GLU A 373 29.83 -4.01 25.98
N GLU A 374 29.60 -4.88 24.98
CA GLU A 374 30.65 -5.39 24.08
C GLU A 374 30.84 -4.50 22.83
N GLY A 375 29.85 -3.66 22.53
CA GLY A 375 29.81 -2.81 21.33
C GLY A 375 28.94 -3.37 20.22
N ILE A 376 28.46 -2.47 19.38
CA ILE A 376 27.69 -2.76 18.17
C ILE A 376 28.63 -2.93 16.96
N ASP A 377 28.26 -3.77 16.00
CA ASP A 377 29.03 -3.92 14.75
C ASP A 377 29.05 -2.59 13.98
N LYS A 378 30.23 -1.99 13.87
CA LYS A 378 30.43 -0.70 13.20
C LYS A 378 30.26 -0.80 11.69
N LYS A 379 30.48 -1.98 11.08
CA LYS A 379 30.22 -2.21 9.65
C LYS A 379 28.72 -2.25 9.40
N ALA A 380 27.97 -2.95 10.23
CA ALA A 380 26.52 -2.98 10.17
C ALA A 380 25.89 -1.58 10.36
N LEU A 381 26.40 -0.77 11.32
CA LEU A 381 25.96 0.63 11.51
C LEU A 381 26.19 1.47 10.25
N LYS A 382 27.37 1.37 9.63
CA LYS A 382 27.68 2.11 8.40
C LYS A 382 26.81 1.67 7.22
N ALA A 383 26.53 0.38 7.11
CA ALA A 383 25.63 -0.16 6.12
C ALA A 383 24.18 0.34 6.31
N GLY A 384 23.69 0.33 7.56
CA GLY A 384 22.38 0.87 7.88
C GLY A 384 22.25 2.37 7.62
N LEU A 385 23.27 3.15 7.97
CA LEU A 385 23.31 4.59 7.65
C LEU A 385 23.29 4.84 6.14
N ASN A 386 24.08 4.09 5.38
CA ASN A 386 24.09 4.22 3.92
C ASN A 386 22.75 3.82 3.31
N TYR A 387 22.13 2.75 3.79
CA TYR A 387 20.85 2.27 3.32
C TYR A 387 19.76 3.34 3.46
N TYR A 388 19.64 3.96 4.64
CA TYR A 388 18.63 5.01 4.87
C TYR A 388 18.99 6.32 4.18
N GLU A 389 20.26 6.73 4.17
CA GLU A 389 20.72 7.95 3.48
C GLU A 389 20.53 7.84 1.96
N PHE A 390 20.79 6.67 1.36
CA PHE A 390 20.53 6.45 -0.06
C PHE A 390 19.05 6.62 -0.38
N ARG A 391 18.16 6.00 0.37
CA ARG A 391 16.71 6.12 0.21
C ARG A 391 16.22 7.55 0.38
N TYR A 392 16.72 8.25 1.37
CA TYR A 392 16.43 9.67 1.60
C TYR A 392 16.83 10.53 0.38
N ARG A 393 18.01 10.31 -0.19
CA ARG A 393 18.51 11.08 -1.36
C ARG A 393 17.84 10.69 -2.67
N GLU A 394 17.56 9.40 -2.87
CA GLU A 394 16.85 8.90 -4.05
C GLU A 394 15.42 9.41 -4.09
N ALA A 395 14.77 9.46 -2.93
CA ALA A 395 13.38 9.88 -2.76
C ALA A 395 12.41 9.18 -3.72
N ASP A 396 12.61 7.87 -3.91
CA ASP A 396 11.71 7.02 -4.69
C ASP A 396 10.56 6.53 -3.81
N PHE A 397 9.40 7.16 -3.97
CA PHE A 397 8.17 6.85 -3.23
C PHE A 397 7.19 6.00 -4.07
N GLY A 398 7.65 5.39 -5.15
CA GLY A 398 6.83 4.60 -6.05
C GLY A 398 5.77 5.45 -6.77
N SER A 399 4.49 5.12 -6.59
CA SER A 399 3.37 5.86 -7.18
C SER A 399 2.93 7.09 -6.38
N TRP A 400 3.46 7.30 -5.17
CA TRP A 400 3.09 8.43 -4.32
C TRP A 400 3.82 9.71 -4.76
N PRO A 401 3.12 10.86 -4.83
CA PRO A 401 3.78 12.14 -5.09
C PRO A 401 4.85 12.45 -4.04
N ALA A 402 6.05 12.82 -4.45
CA ALA A 402 7.14 13.14 -3.53
C ALA A 402 6.75 14.26 -2.55
N GLY A 403 6.08 15.30 -3.05
CA GLY A 403 5.60 16.40 -2.22
C GLY A 403 4.62 15.97 -1.13
N LEU A 404 3.80 14.96 -1.39
CA LEU A 404 2.90 14.37 -0.37
C LEU A 404 3.69 13.66 0.72
N MET A 405 4.67 12.83 0.35
CA MET A 405 5.49 12.09 1.32
C MET A 405 6.28 13.04 2.22
N TYR A 406 6.87 14.10 1.64
CA TYR A 406 7.49 15.17 2.44
C TYR A 406 6.47 15.88 3.33
N GLY A 407 5.28 16.17 2.82
CA GLY A 407 4.21 16.82 3.57
C GLY A 407 3.74 15.99 4.77
N LEU A 408 3.59 14.68 4.61
CA LEU A 408 3.24 13.77 5.73
C LEU A 408 4.37 13.75 6.77
N GLN A 409 5.63 13.68 6.33
CA GLN A 409 6.79 13.72 7.23
C GLN A 409 6.93 15.09 7.94
N VAL A 410 6.51 16.19 7.32
CA VAL A 410 6.40 17.50 7.96
C VAL A 410 5.44 17.45 9.16
N MET A 411 4.33 16.71 9.05
CA MET A 411 3.36 16.55 10.13
C MET A 411 3.94 15.82 11.36
N ASP A 412 4.92 14.93 11.19
CA ASP A 412 5.50 14.15 12.28
C ASP A 412 6.19 15.03 13.36
N SER A 413 6.54 16.26 13.03
CA SER A 413 7.07 17.22 14.01
C SER A 413 6.16 18.44 14.17
N TRP A 414 5.59 18.94 13.07
CA TRP A 414 4.79 20.16 13.07
C TRP A 414 3.53 20.05 13.95
N LEU A 415 2.95 18.85 13.97
CA LEU A 415 1.76 18.56 14.80
C LEU A 415 2.01 18.79 16.30
N TYR A 416 3.25 18.68 16.75
CA TYR A 416 3.64 18.73 18.17
C TYR A 416 4.42 20.00 18.55
N ASP A 417 5.01 20.69 17.55
CA ASP A 417 5.69 21.97 17.75
C ASP A 417 5.50 22.84 16.48
N ASP A 418 4.66 23.87 16.61
CA ASP A 418 4.32 24.78 15.50
C ASP A 418 5.53 25.46 14.86
N THR A 419 6.69 25.48 15.54
CA THR A 419 7.93 26.12 15.08
C THR A 419 8.89 25.16 14.36
N LYS A 420 8.57 23.86 14.29
CA LYS A 420 9.47 22.82 13.78
C LYS A 420 8.90 21.96 12.64
N PRO A 421 8.30 22.54 11.59
CA PRO A 421 7.70 21.73 10.52
C PRO A 421 8.72 20.92 9.68
N PHE A 422 9.95 21.42 9.54
CA PHE A 422 10.87 20.91 8.52
C PHE A 422 12.01 20.03 9.06
N ILE A 423 12.02 19.72 10.36
CA ILE A 423 13.18 19.06 10.99
C ILE A 423 13.47 17.65 10.46
N HIS A 424 12.47 16.93 9.98
CA HIS A 424 12.63 15.56 9.48
C HIS A 424 12.90 15.47 7.98
N ILE A 425 12.46 16.48 7.20
CA ILE A 425 12.73 16.53 5.76
C ILE A 425 14.07 17.16 5.40
N GLU A 426 14.79 17.69 6.38
CA GLU A 426 16.13 18.26 6.27
C GLU A 426 17.11 17.39 7.07
N ALA A 427 17.41 16.22 6.55
CA ALA A 427 18.11 15.16 7.28
C ALA A 427 19.59 15.00 6.93
N GLY A 428 20.10 15.68 5.89
CA GLY A 428 21.49 15.52 5.42
C GLY A 428 22.55 15.75 6.48
N ASP A 429 22.40 16.84 7.28
CA ASP A 429 23.31 17.14 8.39
C ASP A 429 23.20 16.12 9.52
N THR A 430 22.00 15.60 9.75
CA THR A 430 21.76 14.55 10.76
C THR A 430 22.45 13.26 10.38
N TYR A 431 22.33 12.81 9.11
CA TYR A 431 23.08 11.65 8.61
C TYR A 431 24.59 11.83 8.75
N ARG A 432 25.12 13.02 8.45
CA ARG A 432 26.55 13.35 8.64
C ARG A 432 26.97 13.23 10.10
N SER A 433 26.22 13.81 11.01
CA SER A 433 26.45 13.70 12.46
C SER A 433 26.41 12.26 12.95
N LEU A 434 25.40 11.49 12.53
CA LEU A 434 25.24 10.09 12.94
C LEU A 434 26.36 9.20 12.37
N ARG A 435 26.88 9.51 11.16
CA ARG A 435 28.02 8.82 10.57
C ARG A 435 29.31 9.04 11.35
N GLU A 436 29.57 10.27 11.82
CA GLU A 436 30.70 10.57 12.71
C GLU A 436 30.57 9.85 14.06
N LYS A 437 29.34 9.72 14.56
CA LYS A 437 29.04 9.03 15.83
C LYS A 437 29.09 7.49 15.70
N ALA A 438 29.02 6.93 14.51
CA ALA A 438 29.08 5.50 14.31
C ALA A 438 30.42 4.87 14.78
N ASP A 439 31.50 5.64 14.78
CA ASP A 439 32.81 5.18 15.27
C ASP A 439 33.01 5.45 16.79
N THR A 440 31.97 5.94 17.48
CA THR A 440 31.95 6.20 18.94
C THR A 440 31.06 5.20 19.67
N ASP A 441 30.81 5.43 20.98
CA ASP A 441 29.89 4.67 21.84
C ASP A 441 28.44 5.25 21.82
N TYR A 442 28.09 6.09 20.85
CA TYR A 442 26.82 6.80 20.82
C TYR A 442 25.62 5.84 20.73
N TYR A 443 25.67 4.86 19.84
CA TYR A 443 24.58 3.92 19.64
C TYR A 443 24.42 2.94 20.81
N GLU A 444 25.55 2.51 21.40
CA GLU A 444 25.56 1.71 22.62
C GLU A 444 24.88 2.48 23.79
N LYS A 445 25.14 3.78 23.92
CA LYS A 445 24.49 4.64 24.91
C LYS A 445 23.00 4.84 24.65
N LEU A 446 22.58 4.90 23.38
CA LEU A 446 21.14 4.93 23.04
C LEU A 446 20.45 3.64 23.49
N ILE A 447 21.06 2.48 23.20
CA ILE A 447 20.55 1.18 23.67
C ILE A 447 20.48 1.15 25.20
N GLN A 448 21.56 1.52 25.88
CA GLN A 448 21.61 1.55 27.34
C GLN A 448 20.51 2.42 27.94
N THR A 449 20.40 3.68 27.48
CA THR A 449 19.46 4.64 28.03
C THR A 449 18.01 4.34 27.70
N TRP A 450 17.73 4.06 26.43
CA TRP A 450 16.36 3.99 25.94
C TRP A 450 15.80 2.57 25.86
N MET A 451 16.65 1.56 25.66
CA MET A 451 16.16 0.18 25.52
C MET A 451 16.39 -0.67 26.78
N ILE A 452 17.40 -0.35 27.63
CA ILE A 452 17.69 -1.13 28.84
C ILE A 452 17.15 -0.41 30.10
N GLU A 453 17.61 0.79 30.40
CA GLU A 453 17.27 1.52 31.62
C GLU A 453 15.87 2.12 31.65
N ASN A 454 15.32 2.39 30.49
CA ASN A 454 13.96 2.91 30.34
C ASN A 454 12.92 1.88 30.83
N SER A 455 12.00 2.32 31.69
CA SER A 455 10.90 1.48 32.22
C SER A 455 9.63 1.53 31.39
N HIS A 456 9.53 2.42 30.40
CA HIS A 456 8.35 2.55 29.53
C HIS A 456 8.32 1.44 28.47
N LYS A 457 7.95 0.26 28.92
CA LYS A 457 7.97 -0.96 28.13
C LYS A 457 6.71 -1.80 28.33
N SER A 458 6.38 -2.61 27.33
CA SER A 458 5.36 -3.64 27.46
C SER A 458 5.79 -4.96 26.82
N VAL A 459 5.24 -6.06 27.32
CA VAL A 459 5.30 -7.38 26.69
C VAL A 459 3.88 -7.80 26.40
N LEU A 460 3.59 -8.05 25.15
CA LEU A 460 2.27 -8.48 24.70
C LEU A 460 2.33 -9.88 24.11
N THR A 461 1.35 -10.69 24.44
CA THR A 461 1.10 -11.98 23.77
C THR A 461 -0.20 -11.92 23.00
N LEU A 462 -0.18 -12.36 21.73
CA LEU A 462 -1.38 -12.50 20.92
C LEU A 462 -1.58 -13.99 20.62
N GLU A 463 -2.72 -14.54 21.09
CA GLU A 463 -3.00 -15.97 21.11
C GLU A 463 -3.99 -16.35 20.01
N PRO A 464 -3.73 -17.41 19.21
CA PRO A 464 -4.71 -17.92 18.28
C PRO A 464 -5.87 -18.56 19.06
N LYS A 465 -7.11 -18.34 18.57
CA LYS A 465 -8.29 -18.91 19.22
C LYS A 465 -9.30 -19.43 18.21
N LYS A 466 -9.57 -20.74 18.24
CA LYS A 466 -10.61 -21.37 17.44
C LYS A 466 -11.99 -20.93 17.88
N GLY A 467 -12.88 -20.71 16.90
CA GLY A 467 -14.28 -20.36 17.15
C GLY A 467 -14.50 -18.93 17.67
N LEU A 468 -13.47 -18.09 17.74
CA LEU A 468 -13.59 -16.74 18.29
C LEU A 468 -14.51 -15.86 17.42
N SER A 469 -14.35 -15.86 16.09
CA SER A 469 -15.23 -15.12 15.16
C SER A 469 -16.67 -15.56 15.31
N LYS A 470 -16.93 -16.87 15.31
CA LYS A 470 -18.27 -17.42 15.45
C LYS A 470 -18.94 -17.01 16.78
N ALA A 471 -18.20 -17.14 17.88
CA ALA A 471 -18.70 -16.77 19.21
C ALA A 471 -19.04 -15.25 19.25
N HIS A 472 -18.22 -14.42 18.63
CA HIS A 472 -18.47 -12.98 18.52
C HIS A 472 -19.71 -12.68 17.67
N ASP A 473 -19.87 -13.29 16.49
CA ASP A 473 -21.03 -13.11 15.63
C ASP A 473 -22.33 -13.59 16.30
N GLU A 474 -22.30 -14.74 16.98
CA GLU A 474 -23.45 -15.23 17.76
C GLU A 474 -23.82 -14.28 18.91
N GLN A 475 -22.82 -13.71 19.59
CA GLN A 475 -23.02 -12.73 20.65
C GLN A 475 -23.66 -11.44 20.10
N LEU A 476 -23.16 -10.93 18.96
CA LEU A 476 -23.71 -9.75 18.29
C LEU A 476 -25.15 -10.00 17.83
N LYS A 477 -25.42 -11.12 17.15
CA LYS A 477 -26.78 -11.52 16.74
C LYS A 477 -27.73 -11.59 17.92
N LYS A 478 -27.31 -12.18 19.03
CA LYS A 478 -28.10 -12.25 20.25
C LYS A 478 -28.37 -10.86 20.83
N LYS A 479 -27.33 -10.00 20.93
CA LYS A 479 -27.47 -8.61 21.44
C LYS A 479 -28.49 -7.83 20.60
N LEU A 480 -28.46 -7.96 19.28
CA LEU A 480 -29.40 -7.29 18.38
C LEU A 480 -30.80 -7.88 18.46
N ALA A 481 -30.95 -9.19 18.59
CA ALA A 481 -32.26 -9.84 18.80
C ALA A 481 -32.88 -9.43 20.13
N ASP A 482 -32.11 -9.41 21.23
CA ASP A 482 -32.53 -8.95 22.54
C ASP A 482 -32.95 -7.47 22.50
N TYR A 483 -32.18 -6.61 21.83
CA TYR A 483 -32.50 -5.19 21.62
C TYR A 483 -33.80 -5.05 20.84
N LYS A 484 -33.96 -5.73 19.70
CA LYS A 484 -35.19 -5.71 18.89
C LYS A 484 -36.42 -6.16 19.70
N THR A 485 -36.26 -7.18 20.52
CA THR A 485 -37.39 -7.69 21.37
C THR A 485 -37.85 -6.65 22.41
N GLY A 486 -36.94 -5.76 22.83
CA GLY A 486 -37.24 -4.67 23.76
C GLY A 486 -37.95 -3.46 23.12
N LEU A 487 -37.96 -3.37 21.78
CA LEU A 487 -38.53 -2.27 21.04
C LEU A 487 -40.07 -2.38 20.96
N SER A 488 -40.76 -1.26 20.99
CA SER A 488 -42.20 -1.16 20.67
C SER A 488 -42.44 -1.31 19.15
N ALA A 489 -43.65 -1.64 18.74
CA ALA A 489 -44.00 -1.72 17.32
C ALA A 489 -43.72 -0.40 16.57
N ASN A 490 -43.90 0.75 17.22
CA ASN A 490 -43.64 2.06 16.63
C ASN A 490 -42.12 2.30 16.41
N GLU A 491 -41.29 1.81 17.32
CA GLU A 491 -39.80 1.90 17.17
C GLU A 491 -39.33 1.00 16.05
N ILE A 492 -39.86 -0.24 15.95
CA ILE A 492 -39.60 -1.16 14.83
C ILE A 492 -40.00 -0.51 13.49
N ASP A 493 -41.21 0.02 13.39
CA ASP A 493 -41.68 0.75 12.21
C ASP A 493 -40.80 1.99 11.92
N GLY A 494 -40.24 2.60 12.98
CA GLY A 494 -39.27 3.70 12.87
C GLY A 494 -38.01 3.27 12.13
N ILE A 495 -37.37 2.19 12.58
CA ILE A 495 -36.12 1.65 11.97
C ILE A 495 -36.38 1.22 10.52
N ILE A 496 -37.49 0.55 10.23
CA ILE A 496 -37.84 0.16 8.85
C ILE A 496 -37.93 1.38 7.94
N ARG A 497 -38.64 2.45 8.40
CA ARG A 497 -38.76 3.69 7.62
C ARG A 497 -37.40 4.40 7.44
N GLU A 498 -36.54 4.37 8.44
CA GLU A 498 -35.17 4.91 8.33
C GLU A 498 -34.36 4.11 7.31
N THR A 499 -34.43 2.77 7.32
CA THR A 499 -33.81 1.88 6.31
C THR A 499 -34.33 2.19 4.92
N GLU A 500 -35.64 2.30 4.72
CA GLU A 500 -36.23 2.63 3.42
C GLU A 500 -35.80 4.03 2.93
N ALA A 501 -35.79 5.01 3.82
CA ALA A 501 -35.44 6.40 3.51
C ALA A 501 -33.95 6.54 3.16
N LEU A 502 -33.07 5.74 3.77
CA LEU A 502 -31.65 5.71 3.42
C LEU A 502 -31.46 5.09 2.03
N ARG A 503 -32.14 3.98 1.73
CA ARG A 503 -32.11 3.36 0.39
C ARG A 503 -32.64 4.31 -0.69
N GLU A 504 -33.77 5.00 -0.44
CA GLU A 504 -34.29 6.01 -1.36
C GLU A 504 -33.29 7.14 -1.58
N TYR A 505 -32.61 7.60 -0.53
CA TYR A 505 -31.53 8.59 -0.64
C TYR A 505 -30.40 8.07 -1.52
N GLN A 506 -29.92 6.85 -1.33
CA GLN A 506 -28.85 6.24 -2.11
C GLN A 506 -29.24 6.05 -3.59
N ASP A 507 -30.50 5.65 -3.86
CA ASP A 507 -30.99 5.39 -5.22
C ASP A 507 -31.34 6.67 -6.00
N THR A 508 -31.59 7.78 -5.33
CA THR A 508 -31.98 9.05 -5.99
C THR A 508 -30.75 9.69 -6.62
N PRO A 509 -30.67 9.87 -7.95
CA PRO A 509 -29.51 10.49 -8.59
C PRO A 509 -29.41 11.98 -8.23
N ASP A 510 -28.19 12.53 -8.28
CA ASP A 510 -27.98 13.97 -8.17
C ASP A 510 -28.63 14.74 -9.31
N THR A 511 -29.09 15.97 -9.02
CA THR A 511 -29.66 16.83 -10.05
C THR A 511 -28.58 17.36 -10.99
N LYS A 512 -28.96 17.65 -12.25
CA LYS A 512 -28.01 18.23 -13.23
C LYS A 512 -27.45 19.57 -12.77
N GLU A 513 -28.23 20.35 -12.04
CA GLU A 513 -27.82 21.63 -11.47
C GLU A 513 -26.75 21.43 -10.38
N ALA A 514 -26.89 20.43 -9.53
CA ALA A 514 -25.90 20.09 -8.50
C ALA A 514 -24.58 19.59 -9.15
N LEU A 515 -24.68 18.64 -10.09
CA LEU A 515 -23.52 18.14 -10.83
C LEU A 515 -22.79 19.24 -11.60
N ALA A 516 -23.50 20.26 -12.11
CA ALA A 516 -22.90 21.39 -12.82
C ALA A 516 -22.06 22.29 -11.91
N CYS A 517 -22.23 22.22 -10.58
CA CYS A 517 -21.41 22.96 -9.61
C CYS A 517 -19.99 22.40 -9.52
N ILE A 518 -19.78 21.09 -9.80
CA ILE A 518 -18.46 20.48 -9.78
C ILE A 518 -17.61 21.04 -10.93
N PRO A 519 -16.45 21.62 -10.62
CA PRO A 519 -15.57 22.14 -11.67
C PRO A 519 -15.00 20.98 -12.51
N LEU A 520 -14.98 21.13 -13.82
CA LEU A 520 -14.50 20.15 -14.76
C LEU A 520 -13.54 20.79 -15.75
N LEU A 521 -12.42 20.13 -16.03
CA LEU A 521 -11.52 20.48 -17.12
C LEU A 521 -12.22 20.35 -18.48
N LYS A 522 -11.70 21.06 -19.48
CA LYS A 522 -12.13 20.92 -20.86
C LYS A 522 -11.26 19.90 -21.60
N ARG A 523 -11.77 19.32 -22.66
CA ARG A 523 -10.99 18.39 -23.51
C ARG A 523 -9.75 19.07 -24.11
N GLU A 524 -9.77 20.38 -24.30
CA GLU A 524 -8.63 21.17 -24.79
C GLU A 524 -7.49 21.28 -23.76
N ASP A 525 -7.79 21.08 -22.48
CA ASP A 525 -6.80 21.11 -21.39
C ASP A 525 -6.00 19.80 -21.30
N ILE A 526 -6.41 18.77 -22.05
CA ILE A 526 -5.80 17.45 -22.08
C ILE A 526 -4.72 17.39 -23.17
N ARG A 527 -3.55 16.89 -22.81
CA ARG A 527 -2.48 16.61 -23.79
C ARG A 527 -2.95 15.56 -24.80
N LYS A 528 -2.75 15.81 -26.08
CA LYS A 528 -3.18 14.89 -27.16
C LYS A 528 -2.14 13.81 -27.45
N GLU A 529 -0.89 14.11 -27.25
CA GLU A 529 0.23 13.22 -27.54
C GLU A 529 0.47 12.21 -26.43
N ALA A 530 0.73 10.97 -26.82
CA ALA A 530 1.18 9.95 -25.87
C ALA A 530 2.60 10.28 -25.35
N GLU A 531 2.87 9.91 -24.10
CA GLU A 531 4.21 10.06 -23.50
C GLU A 531 5.24 9.27 -24.32
N PRO A 532 6.36 9.88 -24.73
CA PRO A 532 7.36 9.22 -25.55
C PRO A 532 8.03 8.05 -24.81
N LEU A 533 8.50 7.08 -25.59
CA LEU A 533 9.37 6.01 -25.12
C LEU A 533 10.83 6.41 -25.31
N VAL A 534 11.63 6.20 -24.28
CA VAL A 534 13.06 6.51 -24.28
C VAL A 534 13.84 5.21 -24.41
N ASN A 535 14.02 4.71 -25.63
CA ASN A 535 14.75 3.49 -25.94
C ASN A 535 15.86 3.73 -26.96
N GLU A 536 17.08 3.34 -26.64
CA GLU A 536 18.15 3.09 -27.59
C GLU A 536 18.51 1.60 -27.51
N ILE A 537 18.25 0.87 -28.59
CA ILE A 537 18.47 -0.58 -28.61
C ILE A 537 19.79 -0.90 -29.29
N GLY A 538 20.66 -1.56 -28.53
CA GLY A 538 21.97 -2.00 -28.98
C GLY A 538 22.18 -3.51 -28.81
N THR A 539 23.39 -3.94 -29.05
CA THR A 539 23.82 -5.33 -28.84
C THR A 539 25.19 -5.38 -28.21
N LEU A 540 25.38 -6.30 -27.26
CA LEU A 540 26.69 -6.62 -26.66
C LEU A 540 26.98 -8.10 -26.87
N SER A 541 27.90 -8.41 -27.75
CA SER A 541 28.32 -9.81 -28.04
C SER A 541 27.11 -10.74 -28.31
N GLY A 542 26.07 -10.23 -29.02
CA GLY A 542 24.86 -10.97 -29.35
C GLY A 542 23.69 -10.88 -28.35
N SER A 543 23.90 -10.31 -27.17
CA SER A 543 22.79 -9.99 -26.23
C SER A 543 22.18 -8.63 -26.56
N THR A 544 20.85 -8.52 -26.46
CA THR A 544 20.15 -7.23 -26.59
C THR A 544 20.47 -6.33 -25.42
N VAL A 545 20.73 -5.06 -25.70
CA VAL A 545 20.93 -4.00 -24.69
C VAL A 545 19.86 -2.93 -24.89
N MET A 546 19.13 -2.63 -23.84
CA MET A 546 18.16 -1.55 -23.77
C MET A 546 18.76 -0.42 -22.96
N TYR A 547 18.96 0.74 -23.58
CA TYR A 547 19.51 1.92 -22.94
C TYR A 547 18.48 3.05 -22.90
N HIS A 548 18.40 3.70 -21.74
CA HIS A 548 17.47 4.79 -21.48
C HIS A 548 18.25 6.00 -20.97
N GLU A 549 18.52 6.96 -21.87
CA GLU A 549 19.23 8.18 -21.52
C GLU A 549 18.31 9.14 -20.75
N LEU A 550 18.45 9.14 -19.44
CA LEU A 550 17.65 9.93 -18.52
C LEU A 550 18.53 10.56 -17.44
N PHE A 551 18.15 11.75 -16.99
CA PHE A 551 18.79 12.37 -15.84
C PHE A 551 18.33 11.67 -14.56
N THR A 552 19.24 11.01 -13.86
CA THR A 552 18.95 10.16 -12.68
C THR A 552 19.60 10.67 -11.41
N ASN A 553 20.01 11.94 -11.39
CA ASN A 553 20.68 12.55 -10.24
C ASN A 553 21.86 11.70 -9.68
N HIS A 554 22.77 11.28 -10.57
CA HIS A 554 23.96 10.48 -10.27
C HIS A 554 23.70 9.04 -9.78
N ILE A 555 22.52 8.50 -10.03
CA ILE A 555 22.19 7.09 -9.76
C ILE A 555 22.16 6.32 -11.08
N SER A 556 22.90 5.22 -11.15
CA SER A 556 22.79 4.23 -12.22
C SER A 556 21.81 3.14 -11.82
N TYR A 557 20.87 2.84 -12.70
CA TYR A 557 19.99 1.68 -12.58
C TYR A 557 20.32 0.69 -13.68
N PHE A 558 20.54 -0.59 -13.34
CA PHE A 558 20.79 -1.61 -14.33
C PHE A 558 20.13 -2.94 -14.00
N ARG A 559 19.93 -3.76 -15.02
CA ARG A 559 19.35 -5.10 -14.91
C ARG A 559 20.06 -6.08 -15.81
N PHE A 560 20.33 -7.26 -15.26
CA PHE A 560 20.64 -8.47 -16.00
C PHE A 560 19.36 -9.29 -16.06
N LEU A 561 18.73 -9.37 -17.25
CA LEU A 561 17.51 -10.12 -17.45
C LEU A 561 17.85 -11.44 -18.14
N PHE A 562 17.28 -12.53 -17.67
CA PHE A 562 17.49 -13.86 -18.24
C PHE A 562 16.16 -14.46 -18.65
N ASP A 563 16.04 -14.80 -19.93
CA ASP A 563 14.85 -15.46 -20.50
C ASP A 563 14.74 -16.89 -19.96
N LEU A 564 13.59 -17.25 -19.41
CA LEU A 564 13.35 -18.54 -18.75
C LEU A 564 12.78 -19.62 -19.67
N LYS A 565 12.69 -19.37 -20.97
CA LYS A 565 12.03 -20.27 -21.93
C LYS A 565 12.59 -21.70 -21.96
N GLU A 566 13.87 -21.87 -21.63
CA GLU A 566 14.56 -23.17 -21.64
C GLU A 566 14.65 -23.82 -20.25
N VAL A 567 14.02 -23.23 -19.24
CA VAL A 567 14.03 -23.80 -17.88
C VAL A 567 13.15 -25.06 -17.84
N PRO A 568 13.67 -26.22 -17.35
CA PRO A 568 12.89 -27.44 -17.22
C PRO A 568 11.66 -27.28 -16.34
N GLU A 569 10.55 -27.93 -16.73
CA GLU A 569 9.26 -27.83 -16.00
C GLU A 569 9.39 -28.22 -14.53
N GLU A 570 10.16 -29.26 -14.21
CA GLU A 570 10.36 -29.74 -12.83
C GLU A 570 11.10 -28.74 -11.92
N LEU A 571 11.76 -27.73 -12.51
CA LEU A 571 12.46 -26.68 -11.78
C LEU A 571 11.63 -25.40 -11.68
N PHE A 572 10.62 -25.23 -12.54
CA PHE A 572 9.97 -23.94 -12.72
C PHE A 572 9.36 -23.36 -11.43
N SER A 573 8.66 -24.17 -10.63
CA SER A 573 8.06 -23.72 -9.38
C SER A 573 9.07 -23.31 -8.29
N TYR A 574 10.34 -23.75 -8.41
CA TYR A 574 11.43 -23.37 -7.50
C TYR A 574 12.09 -22.02 -7.83
N ILE A 575 11.72 -21.39 -8.96
CA ILE A 575 12.21 -20.05 -9.36
C ILE A 575 11.84 -19.01 -8.32
N GLY A 576 10.62 -19.08 -7.76
CA GLY A 576 10.17 -18.19 -6.69
C GLY A 576 11.02 -18.33 -5.41
N ILE A 577 11.47 -19.54 -5.09
CA ILE A 577 12.37 -19.79 -3.97
C ILE A 577 13.77 -19.26 -4.29
N LEU A 578 14.32 -19.53 -5.49
CA LEU A 578 15.60 -18.97 -5.90
C LEU A 578 15.61 -17.45 -5.79
N LYS A 579 14.52 -16.79 -6.22
CA LYS A 579 14.34 -15.35 -6.07
C LYS A 579 14.43 -14.89 -4.61
N ALA A 580 13.89 -15.67 -3.67
CA ALA A 580 13.90 -15.34 -2.25
C ALA A 580 15.26 -15.59 -1.57
N VAL A 581 16.08 -16.52 -2.06
CA VAL A 581 17.35 -16.87 -1.41
C VAL A 581 18.56 -16.12 -1.96
N LEU A 582 18.52 -15.65 -3.23
CA LEU A 582 19.66 -14.93 -3.83
C LEU A 582 19.89 -13.58 -3.14
N GLY A 583 21.13 -13.36 -2.70
CA GLY A 583 21.53 -12.19 -1.90
C GLY A 583 21.33 -12.36 -0.39
N TYR A 584 20.79 -13.51 0.05
CA TYR A 584 20.51 -13.83 1.46
C TYR A 584 21.17 -15.13 1.94
N VAL A 585 21.96 -15.74 1.12
CA VAL A 585 22.78 -16.93 1.43
C VAL A 585 24.26 -16.61 1.24
N ASP A 586 25.11 -17.44 1.81
CA ASP A 586 26.57 -17.31 1.61
C ASP A 586 26.93 -17.40 0.13
N THR A 587 28.04 -16.75 -0.22
CA THR A 587 28.70 -16.90 -1.51
C THR A 587 30.06 -17.59 -1.31
N GLU A 588 30.84 -17.75 -2.40
CA GLU A 588 32.25 -18.20 -2.28
C GLU A 588 33.15 -17.14 -1.62
N VAL A 589 32.69 -15.85 -1.57
CA VAL A 589 33.53 -14.72 -1.13
C VAL A 589 33.08 -14.20 0.23
N HIS A 590 31.76 -14.05 0.44
CA HIS A 590 31.18 -13.46 1.64
C HIS A 590 30.20 -14.42 2.31
N SER A 591 30.11 -14.35 3.66
CA SER A 591 28.96 -14.87 4.38
C SER A 591 27.71 -14.02 4.04
N PHE A 592 26.52 -14.53 4.29
CA PHE A 592 25.28 -13.86 3.90
C PHE A 592 25.09 -12.49 4.59
N ASP A 593 25.53 -12.35 5.83
CA ASP A 593 25.51 -11.09 6.58
C ASP A 593 26.57 -10.10 6.04
N GLU A 594 27.78 -10.56 5.77
CA GLU A 594 28.82 -9.74 5.12
C GLU A 594 28.39 -9.27 3.74
N LEU A 595 27.81 -10.15 2.92
CA LEU A 595 27.29 -9.81 1.59
C LEU A 595 26.21 -8.74 1.67
N PHE A 596 25.27 -8.88 2.60
CA PHE A 596 24.19 -7.91 2.79
C PHE A 596 24.71 -6.54 3.22
N HIS A 597 25.70 -6.51 4.13
CA HIS A 597 26.36 -5.26 4.51
C HIS A 597 27.12 -4.62 3.35
N GLU A 598 27.85 -5.40 2.54
CA GLU A 598 28.54 -4.89 1.34
C GLU A 598 27.57 -4.30 0.31
N ILE A 599 26.46 -4.99 0.04
CA ILE A 599 25.40 -4.46 -0.85
C ILE A 599 24.92 -3.10 -0.35
N ASN A 600 24.59 -2.95 0.93
CA ASN A 600 24.04 -1.71 1.47
C ASN A 600 25.10 -0.60 1.68
N MET A 601 26.37 -0.94 1.82
CA MET A 601 27.45 0.04 1.84
C MET A 601 27.76 0.62 0.46
N GLU A 602 27.68 -0.19 -0.58
CA GLU A 602 28.18 0.17 -1.90
C GLU A 602 27.07 0.50 -2.90
N THR A 603 25.83 0.12 -2.60
CA THR A 603 24.70 0.25 -3.53
C THR A 603 23.43 0.75 -2.84
N GLY A 604 22.42 1.10 -3.64
CA GLY A 604 21.06 1.33 -3.18
C GLY A 604 20.22 0.05 -3.10
N GLY A 605 20.84 -1.11 -3.35
CA GLY A 605 20.23 -2.43 -3.29
C GLY A 605 20.43 -3.24 -4.57
N ILE A 606 20.60 -4.56 -4.38
CA ILE A 606 20.62 -5.56 -5.45
C ILE A 606 19.53 -6.58 -5.11
N THR A 607 18.61 -6.83 -6.04
CA THR A 607 17.47 -7.73 -5.78
C THR A 607 17.15 -8.60 -6.98
N ALA A 608 16.70 -9.83 -6.73
CA ALA A 608 16.17 -10.73 -7.74
C ALA A 608 14.66 -10.52 -7.91
N VAL A 609 14.18 -10.46 -9.16
CA VAL A 609 12.76 -10.38 -9.48
C VAL A 609 12.40 -11.25 -10.67
N THR A 610 11.12 -11.54 -10.85
CA THR A 610 10.59 -12.24 -12.04
C THR A 610 9.53 -11.36 -12.69
N ASN A 611 9.54 -11.27 -14.02
CA ASN A 611 8.57 -10.52 -14.79
C ASN A 611 8.02 -11.34 -15.97
N LEU A 612 6.80 -10.98 -16.41
CA LEU A 612 6.16 -11.54 -17.58
C LEU A 612 5.87 -10.43 -18.60
N PHE A 613 6.21 -10.69 -19.86
CA PHE A 613 6.01 -9.77 -20.97
C PHE A 613 5.22 -10.47 -22.07
N THR A 614 3.91 -10.20 -22.15
CA THR A 614 3.05 -10.73 -23.22
C THR A 614 3.23 -9.87 -24.47
N ASN A 615 3.48 -10.49 -25.60
CA ASN A 615 3.64 -9.80 -26.88
C ASN A 615 2.31 -9.16 -27.32
N ALA A 616 2.28 -7.82 -27.44
CA ALA A 616 1.08 -7.06 -27.81
C ALA A 616 0.57 -7.36 -29.23
N LYS A 617 1.40 -7.95 -30.11
CA LYS A 617 1.04 -8.34 -31.48
C LYS A 617 0.69 -9.82 -31.61
N ASN A 618 1.08 -10.64 -30.63
CA ASN A 618 0.80 -12.07 -30.58
C ASN A 618 0.63 -12.52 -29.13
N LEU A 619 -0.60 -12.53 -28.63
CA LEU A 619 -0.92 -12.80 -27.22
C LEU A 619 -0.56 -14.22 -26.75
N GLU A 620 -0.31 -15.14 -27.68
CA GLU A 620 0.18 -16.49 -27.37
C GLU A 620 1.67 -16.49 -26.94
N GLU A 621 2.41 -15.43 -27.29
CA GLU A 621 3.82 -15.28 -26.92
C GLU A 621 3.94 -14.51 -25.59
N CYS A 622 4.48 -15.21 -24.61
CA CYS A 622 4.79 -14.63 -23.31
C CYS A 622 6.25 -14.93 -22.98
N ARG A 623 7.03 -13.88 -22.74
CA ARG A 623 8.40 -13.99 -22.24
C ARG A 623 8.36 -13.92 -20.71
N VAL A 624 8.99 -14.88 -20.06
CA VAL A 624 9.22 -14.87 -18.61
C VAL A 624 10.69 -14.61 -18.36
N THR A 625 10.99 -13.66 -17.50
CA THR A 625 12.38 -13.31 -17.16
C THR A 625 12.65 -13.51 -15.67
N PHE A 626 13.88 -13.92 -15.38
CA PHE A 626 14.51 -13.77 -14.06
C PHE A 626 15.48 -12.60 -14.15
N GLU A 627 15.40 -11.66 -13.24
CA GLU A 627 16.18 -10.42 -13.32
C GLU A 627 16.95 -10.17 -12.05
N ILE A 628 18.22 -9.83 -12.18
CA ILE A 628 19.02 -9.21 -11.12
C ILE A 628 19.06 -7.72 -11.43
N LYS A 629 18.34 -6.96 -10.62
CA LYS A 629 18.29 -5.49 -10.71
C LYS A 629 19.13 -4.86 -9.63
N ALA A 630 19.82 -3.79 -9.97
CA ALA A 630 20.62 -3.02 -9.05
C ALA A 630 20.44 -1.52 -9.28
N LYS A 631 20.64 -0.75 -8.24
CA LYS A 631 20.78 0.69 -8.27
C LYS A 631 21.96 1.12 -7.42
N THR A 632 22.73 2.08 -7.91
CA THR A 632 23.94 2.51 -7.22
C THR A 632 24.33 3.93 -7.63
N LEU A 633 25.12 4.60 -6.82
CA LEU A 633 25.77 5.83 -7.27
C LEU A 633 26.71 5.52 -8.44
N GLU A 634 26.79 6.44 -9.41
CA GLU A 634 27.58 6.26 -10.64
C GLU A 634 29.03 5.81 -10.37
N ASN A 635 29.67 6.36 -9.32
CA ASN A 635 31.04 6.02 -8.93
C ASN A 635 31.22 4.57 -8.42
N ASN A 636 30.14 3.90 -8.03
CA ASN A 636 30.16 2.55 -7.45
C ASN A 636 29.65 1.49 -8.45
N LEU A 637 29.47 1.85 -9.73
CA LEU A 637 28.89 0.97 -10.75
C LEU A 637 29.70 -0.33 -10.92
N ALA A 638 31.02 -0.25 -10.89
CA ALA A 638 31.91 -1.43 -10.99
C ALA A 638 31.70 -2.38 -9.80
N LYS A 639 31.61 -1.85 -8.57
CA LYS A 639 31.42 -2.67 -7.37
C LYS A 639 30.02 -3.29 -7.33
N ALA A 640 29.00 -2.53 -7.71
CA ALA A 640 27.63 -3.03 -7.82
C ALA A 640 27.51 -4.18 -8.85
N THR A 641 28.16 -4.03 -10.00
CA THR A 641 28.21 -5.08 -11.03
C THR A 641 28.95 -6.33 -10.53
N GLN A 642 30.05 -6.16 -9.79
CA GLN A 642 30.78 -7.27 -9.18
C GLN A 642 29.93 -8.04 -8.17
N LEU A 643 29.22 -7.33 -7.27
CA LEU A 643 28.32 -7.95 -6.29
C LEU A 643 27.14 -8.67 -6.97
N ALA A 644 26.56 -8.08 -8.01
CA ALA A 644 25.53 -8.74 -8.81
C ALA A 644 26.04 -10.04 -9.46
N GLN A 645 27.27 -10.03 -10.02
CA GLN A 645 27.92 -11.22 -10.57
C GLN A 645 28.17 -12.28 -9.50
N GLU A 646 28.63 -11.89 -8.32
CA GLU A 646 28.86 -12.80 -7.19
C GLU A 646 27.56 -13.49 -6.78
N ILE A 647 26.46 -12.73 -6.61
CA ILE A 647 25.14 -13.28 -6.28
C ILE A 647 24.67 -14.29 -7.34
N MET A 648 24.86 -14.00 -8.62
CA MET A 648 24.41 -14.89 -9.70
C MET A 648 25.24 -16.18 -9.80
N LEU A 649 26.52 -16.12 -9.57
CA LEU A 649 27.42 -17.21 -9.96
C LEU A 649 28.07 -17.95 -8.81
N GLN A 650 28.10 -17.35 -7.61
CA GLN A 650 28.86 -17.84 -6.47
C GLN A 650 28.02 -18.10 -5.23
N SER A 651 26.68 -17.94 -5.31
CA SER A 651 25.76 -18.26 -4.21
C SER A 651 25.82 -19.74 -3.85
N ARG A 652 25.84 -20.05 -2.54
CA ARG A 652 25.95 -21.41 -2.00
C ARG A 652 24.68 -21.76 -1.23
N PHE A 653 24.16 -22.95 -1.47
CA PHE A 653 22.92 -23.43 -0.84
C PHE A 653 23.18 -24.58 0.17
N ASP A 654 24.40 -24.63 0.76
CA ASP A 654 24.81 -25.69 1.66
C ASP A 654 24.37 -25.48 3.11
N ASP A 655 24.18 -24.20 3.52
CA ASP A 655 23.71 -23.88 4.87
C ASP A 655 22.22 -24.20 5.02
N GLU A 656 21.93 -25.39 5.56
CA GLU A 656 20.58 -25.91 5.77
C GLU A 656 19.78 -25.06 6.77
N LYS A 657 20.45 -24.54 7.82
CA LYS A 657 19.81 -23.70 8.81
C LYS A 657 19.34 -22.41 8.17
N ARG A 658 20.19 -21.75 7.39
CA ARG A 658 19.87 -20.51 6.71
C ARG A 658 18.76 -20.70 5.68
N LEU A 659 18.78 -21.78 4.91
CA LEU A 659 17.70 -22.10 3.97
C LEU A 659 16.36 -22.29 4.69
N TYR A 660 16.34 -22.97 5.84
CA TYR A 660 15.13 -23.13 6.64
C TYR A 660 14.58 -21.80 7.15
N GLU A 661 15.47 -20.94 7.70
CA GLU A 661 15.10 -19.60 8.17
C GLU A 661 14.44 -18.76 7.05
N ILE A 662 15.04 -18.75 5.85
CA ILE A 662 14.48 -18.04 4.69
C ILE A 662 13.12 -18.61 4.27
N LEU A 663 12.95 -19.94 4.25
CA LEU A 663 11.67 -20.57 3.91
C LEU A 663 10.58 -20.25 4.94
N ALA A 664 10.90 -20.26 6.22
CA ALA A 664 9.97 -19.95 7.30
C ALA A 664 9.51 -18.48 7.25
N GLU A 665 10.46 -17.55 7.04
CA GLU A 665 10.18 -16.13 6.84
C GLU A 665 9.35 -15.89 5.56
N LEU A 666 9.72 -16.52 4.44
CA LEU A 666 8.98 -16.44 3.19
C LEU A 666 7.54 -16.94 3.36
N LYS A 667 7.34 -18.07 4.03
CA LYS A 667 6.00 -18.57 4.34
C LYS A 667 5.19 -17.57 5.16
N SER A 668 5.77 -17.00 6.21
CA SER A 668 5.13 -16.00 7.06
C SER A 668 4.68 -14.76 6.24
N HIS A 669 5.56 -14.24 5.39
CA HIS A 669 5.25 -13.12 4.51
C HIS A 669 4.14 -13.45 3.49
N LEU A 670 4.18 -14.64 2.90
CA LEU A 670 3.12 -15.10 2.00
C LEU A 670 1.77 -15.21 2.72
N GLN A 671 1.74 -15.75 3.92
CA GLN A 671 0.51 -15.86 4.73
C GLN A 671 -0.08 -14.47 5.04
N SER A 672 0.73 -13.52 5.47
CA SER A 672 0.27 -12.14 5.70
C SER A 672 -0.29 -11.51 4.41
N ALA A 673 0.38 -11.71 3.27
CA ALA A 673 -0.07 -11.21 1.97
C ALA A 673 -1.40 -11.83 1.50
N LEU A 674 -1.63 -13.12 1.76
CA LEU A 674 -2.88 -13.81 1.41
C LEU A 674 -4.10 -13.20 2.11
N ILE A 675 -3.94 -12.66 3.33
CA ILE A 675 -5.01 -11.97 4.07
C ILE A 675 -5.10 -10.50 3.64
N SER A 676 -4.01 -9.76 3.73
CA SER A 676 -4.00 -8.31 3.51
C SER A 676 -4.36 -7.92 2.08
N ALA A 677 -3.96 -8.74 1.10
CA ALA A 677 -4.21 -8.53 -0.32
C ALA A 677 -5.15 -9.59 -0.93
N GLY A 678 -6.13 -10.07 -0.18
CA GLY A 678 -7.06 -11.13 -0.60
C GLY A 678 -7.76 -10.88 -1.93
N HIS A 679 -8.05 -9.62 -2.26
CA HIS A 679 -8.60 -9.23 -3.58
C HIS A 679 -7.62 -9.53 -4.73
N SER A 680 -6.33 -9.27 -4.54
CA SER A 680 -5.30 -9.57 -5.55
C SER A 680 -5.10 -11.09 -5.69
N VAL A 681 -5.18 -11.83 -4.59
CA VAL A 681 -5.14 -13.29 -4.59
C VAL A 681 -6.33 -13.85 -5.35
N ALA A 682 -7.55 -13.40 -5.04
CA ALA A 682 -8.76 -13.84 -5.74
C ALA A 682 -8.72 -13.52 -7.25
N ALA A 683 -8.26 -12.31 -7.63
CA ALA A 683 -8.14 -11.90 -9.02
C ALA A 683 -7.07 -12.69 -9.77
N GLY A 684 -5.86 -12.81 -9.22
CA GLY A 684 -4.77 -13.60 -9.82
C GLY A 684 -5.17 -15.06 -10.02
N ARG A 685 -5.80 -15.64 -8.99
CA ARG A 685 -6.26 -17.01 -9.02
C ARG A 685 -7.36 -17.24 -10.06
N ALA A 686 -8.40 -16.38 -10.09
CA ALA A 686 -9.48 -16.47 -11.07
C ALA A 686 -8.98 -16.30 -12.52
N MET A 687 -8.04 -15.39 -12.75
CA MET A 687 -7.42 -15.22 -14.07
C MET A 687 -6.61 -16.44 -14.49
N SER A 688 -5.97 -17.14 -13.56
CA SER A 688 -5.17 -18.34 -13.88
C SER A 688 -5.98 -19.51 -14.42
N TYR A 689 -7.32 -19.49 -14.31
CA TYR A 689 -8.19 -20.54 -14.82
C TYR A 689 -8.33 -20.52 -16.35
N PHE A 690 -7.99 -19.39 -17.00
CA PHE A 690 -8.14 -19.25 -18.47
C PHE A 690 -6.94 -18.55 -19.14
N SER A 691 -6.12 -17.82 -18.39
CA SER A 691 -4.98 -17.06 -18.90
C SER A 691 -3.66 -17.78 -18.61
N ARG A 692 -2.90 -18.11 -19.66
CA ARG A 692 -1.60 -18.75 -19.52
C ARG A 692 -0.59 -17.87 -18.78
N PRO A 693 -0.46 -16.55 -19.07
CA PRO A 693 0.41 -15.66 -18.28
C PRO A 693 0.02 -15.65 -16.79
N ALA A 694 -1.25 -15.60 -16.45
CA ALA A 694 -1.71 -15.66 -15.07
C ALA A 694 -1.43 -17.02 -14.42
N ALA A 695 -1.58 -18.13 -15.12
CA ALA A 695 -1.22 -19.46 -14.62
C ALA A 695 0.29 -19.61 -14.36
N ILE A 696 1.13 -18.99 -15.18
CA ILE A 696 2.58 -18.89 -14.95
C ILE A 696 2.87 -18.07 -13.69
N GLN A 697 2.26 -16.91 -13.56
CA GLN A 697 2.45 -16.04 -12.38
C GLN A 697 2.03 -16.75 -11.08
N GLU A 698 0.93 -17.50 -11.10
CA GLU A 698 0.48 -18.31 -9.94
C GLU A 698 1.53 -19.35 -9.50
N ARG A 699 2.24 -19.96 -10.46
CA ARG A 699 3.33 -20.89 -10.14
C ARG A 699 4.56 -20.21 -9.55
N LEU A 700 4.79 -18.94 -9.85
CA LEU A 700 5.95 -18.17 -9.38
C LEU A 700 5.72 -17.46 -8.04
N SER A 701 4.46 -17.11 -7.71
CA SER A 701 4.18 -16.26 -6.54
C SER A 701 2.76 -16.39 -5.96
N GLY A 702 1.84 -17.15 -6.58
CA GLY A 702 0.45 -17.30 -6.13
C GLY A 702 0.22 -18.50 -5.20
N MET A 703 -1.03 -18.99 -5.14
CA MET A 703 -1.43 -20.10 -4.26
C MET A 703 -0.61 -21.39 -4.46
N PRO A 704 -0.34 -21.86 -5.71
CA PRO A 704 0.51 -23.02 -5.89
C PRO A 704 1.93 -22.85 -5.35
N PHE A 705 2.48 -21.63 -5.46
CA PHE A 705 3.80 -21.31 -4.90
C PHE A 705 3.76 -21.33 -3.37
N TYR A 706 2.74 -20.71 -2.75
CA TYR A 706 2.55 -20.77 -1.30
C TYR A 706 2.47 -22.22 -0.82
N ARG A 707 1.68 -23.09 -1.48
CA ARG A 707 1.58 -24.52 -1.13
C ARG A 707 2.94 -25.26 -1.20
N LEU A 708 3.76 -24.91 -2.21
CA LEU A 708 5.12 -25.46 -2.31
C LEU A 708 6.00 -25.02 -1.13
N VAL A 709 5.97 -23.74 -0.77
CA VAL A 709 6.75 -23.21 0.35
C VAL A 709 6.30 -23.80 1.67
N ASP A 710 4.98 -23.90 1.88
CA ASP A 710 4.40 -24.53 3.06
C ASP A 710 4.82 -26.00 3.22
N ASP A 711 4.76 -26.79 2.13
CA ASP A 711 5.19 -28.18 2.12
C ASP A 711 6.71 -28.33 2.35
N LEU A 712 7.52 -27.47 1.75
CA LEU A 712 8.97 -27.47 1.96
C LEU A 712 9.35 -27.11 3.40
N GLU A 713 8.68 -26.13 4.00
CA GLU A 713 8.94 -25.76 5.41
C GLU A 713 8.53 -26.88 6.36
N LYS A 714 7.32 -27.44 6.19
CA LYS A 714 6.80 -28.54 7.04
C LYS A 714 7.64 -29.82 6.93
N ASN A 715 8.16 -30.12 5.75
CA ASN A 715 8.89 -31.36 5.45
C ASN A 715 10.38 -31.11 5.19
N PHE A 716 10.95 -30.04 5.71
CA PHE A 716 12.29 -29.54 5.38
C PHE A 716 13.36 -30.63 5.52
N ASP A 717 13.42 -31.34 6.66
CA ASP A 717 14.43 -32.36 6.92
C ASP A 717 14.47 -33.48 5.87
N SER A 718 13.34 -33.82 5.26
CA SER A 718 13.23 -34.86 4.23
C SER A 718 13.43 -34.30 2.81
N ARG A 719 13.25 -32.98 2.59
CA ARG A 719 13.27 -32.35 1.27
C ARG A 719 14.45 -31.39 1.02
N LYS A 720 15.26 -31.12 2.03
CA LYS A 720 16.36 -30.15 1.94
C LYS A 720 17.39 -30.50 0.86
N ASP A 721 17.71 -31.80 0.65
CA ASP A 721 18.67 -32.21 -0.39
C ASP A 721 18.08 -32.03 -1.80
N GLU A 722 16.79 -32.33 -1.99
CA GLU A 722 16.05 -32.01 -3.22
C GLU A 722 16.07 -30.51 -3.49
N LEU A 723 15.80 -29.70 -2.49
CA LEU A 723 15.79 -28.22 -2.61
C LEU A 723 17.18 -27.71 -3.04
N LYS A 724 18.24 -28.12 -2.35
CA LYS A 724 19.63 -27.75 -2.70
C LYS A 724 20.00 -28.12 -4.13
N GLU A 725 19.65 -29.33 -4.56
CA GLU A 725 19.90 -29.78 -5.93
C GLU A 725 19.18 -28.91 -6.96
N LYS A 726 17.87 -28.66 -6.72
CA LYS A 726 17.05 -27.85 -7.65
C LYS A 726 17.54 -26.40 -7.76
N LEU A 727 17.90 -25.78 -6.63
CA LEU A 727 18.46 -24.41 -6.64
C LEU A 727 19.78 -24.35 -7.41
N ASN A 728 20.70 -25.28 -7.19
CA ASN A 728 21.96 -25.36 -7.93
C ASN A 728 21.74 -25.59 -9.44
N ARG A 729 20.76 -26.41 -9.82
CA ARG A 729 20.42 -26.61 -11.24
C ARG A 729 19.80 -25.34 -11.83
N LEU A 730 18.90 -24.67 -11.12
CA LEU A 730 18.28 -23.42 -11.59
C LEU A 730 19.31 -22.34 -11.88
N VAL A 731 20.27 -22.09 -10.99
CA VAL A 731 21.36 -21.12 -11.21
C VAL A 731 22.05 -21.38 -12.54
N ARG A 732 22.38 -22.65 -12.84
CA ARG A 732 23.06 -23.05 -14.09
C ARG A 732 22.15 -22.98 -15.31
N CYS A 733 20.82 -23.16 -15.13
CA CYS A 733 19.84 -23.05 -16.20
C CYS A 733 19.54 -21.61 -16.58
N ILE A 734 19.49 -20.73 -15.61
CA ILE A 734 19.08 -19.33 -15.78
C ILE A 734 20.24 -18.46 -16.24
N PHE A 735 21.37 -18.46 -15.52
CA PHE A 735 22.48 -17.53 -15.72
C PHE A 735 23.41 -17.96 -16.86
N ARG A 736 22.90 -17.86 -18.09
CA ARG A 736 23.54 -18.29 -19.33
C ARG A 736 23.63 -17.15 -20.33
N PRO A 737 24.71 -17.09 -21.14
CA PRO A 737 24.92 -15.99 -22.09
C PRO A 737 23.85 -15.90 -23.17
N GLU A 738 23.23 -17.02 -23.56
CA GLU A 738 22.15 -17.08 -24.56
C GLU A 738 20.79 -16.56 -24.02
N ASN A 739 20.59 -16.54 -22.69
CA ASN A 739 19.38 -16.05 -22.04
C ASN A 739 19.44 -14.56 -21.71
N LEU A 740 20.63 -13.95 -21.79
CA LEU A 740 20.92 -12.62 -21.27
C LEU A 740 20.40 -11.50 -22.16
N LEU A 741 19.62 -10.61 -21.55
CA LEU A 741 19.31 -9.26 -22.02
C LEU A 741 19.82 -8.26 -20.96
N LEU A 742 20.14 -7.05 -21.39
CA LEU A 742 20.67 -6.01 -20.54
C LEU A 742 19.78 -4.78 -20.60
N ASP A 743 19.63 -4.13 -19.46
CA ASP A 743 18.92 -2.87 -19.32
C ASP A 743 19.72 -1.88 -18.50
N TYR A 744 19.80 -0.63 -18.95
CA TYR A 744 20.51 0.43 -18.25
C TYR A 744 19.80 1.77 -18.37
N ILE A 745 19.62 2.43 -17.22
CA ILE A 745 19.02 3.76 -17.11
C ILE A 745 20.03 4.69 -16.44
N GLY A 746 20.42 5.78 -17.11
CA GLY A 746 21.38 6.75 -16.61
C GLY A 746 22.07 7.51 -17.71
N THR A 747 23.23 8.09 -17.38
CA THR A 747 24.01 8.93 -18.30
C THR A 747 24.80 8.11 -19.32
N ARG A 748 25.12 8.71 -20.48
CA ARG A 748 25.91 8.06 -21.56
C ARG A 748 27.29 7.61 -21.09
N GLU A 749 27.97 8.41 -20.30
CA GLU A 749 29.33 8.10 -19.82
C GLU A 749 29.35 6.78 -19.03
N HIS A 750 28.42 6.62 -18.09
CA HIS A 750 28.32 5.42 -17.25
C HIS A 750 27.68 4.23 -17.98
N TYR A 751 26.88 4.48 -19.02
CA TYR A 751 26.42 3.43 -19.93
C TYR A 751 27.60 2.73 -20.65
N GLU A 752 28.55 3.49 -21.17
CA GLU A 752 29.74 2.93 -21.79
C GLU A 752 30.61 2.14 -20.79
N GLU A 753 30.65 2.58 -19.54
CA GLU A 753 31.29 1.81 -18.47
C GLU A 753 30.52 0.53 -18.18
N PHE A 754 29.20 0.60 -18.05
CA PHE A 754 28.33 -0.57 -17.82
C PHE A 754 28.53 -1.63 -18.91
N LEU A 755 28.60 -1.27 -20.18
CA LEU A 755 28.82 -2.23 -21.28
C LEU A 755 30.12 -3.02 -21.11
N ARG A 756 31.20 -2.36 -20.72
CA ARG A 756 32.49 -3.03 -20.49
C ARG A 756 32.41 -4.00 -19.31
N LEU A 757 31.74 -3.63 -18.24
CA LEU A 757 31.54 -4.48 -17.08
C LEU A 757 30.63 -5.66 -17.41
N ALA A 758 29.50 -5.41 -18.09
CA ALA A 758 28.53 -6.43 -18.49
C ALA A 758 29.16 -7.48 -19.46
N GLU A 759 30.11 -7.09 -20.32
CA GLU A 759 30.84 -8.05 -21.17
C GLU A 759 31.64 -9.03 -20.31
N GLY A 760 32.30 -8.55 -19.24
CA GLY A 760 33.00 -9.40 -18.28
C GLY A 760 32.05 -10.36 -17.54
N VAL A 761 30.88 -9.85 -17.10
CA VAL A 761 29.85 -10.70 -16.50
C VAL A 761 29.37 -11.77 -17.47
N LYS A 762 29.04 -11.38 -18.71
CA LYS A 762 28.58 -12.32 -19.73
C LYS A 762 29.58 -13.45 -20.02
N ALA A 763 30.86 -13.12 -20.05
CA ALA A 763 31.92 -14.10 -20.27
C ALA A 763 32.09 -15.13 -19.13
N SER A 764 31.57 -14.81 -17.94
CA SER A 764 31.62 -15.65 -16.74
C SER A 764 30.37 -16.53 -16.54
N LEU A 765 29.34 -16.36 -17.37
CA LEU A 765 28.08 -17.11 -17.25
C LEU A 765 28.25 -18.58 -17.61
N PHE A 766 27.35 -19.43 -17.14
CA PHE A 766 27.36 -20.88 -17.35
C PHE A 766 27.12 -21.25 -18.83
N THR A 767 27.90 -22.19 -19.37
CA THR A 767 27.83 -22.64 -20.78
C THR A 767 27.56 -24.14 -20.92
N GLU A 768 27.30 -24.84 -19.82
CA GLU A 768 27.04 -26.28 -19.81
C GLU A 768 25.73 -26.62 -20.55
N SER A 769 25.67 -27.81 -21.17
CA SER A 769 24.47 -28.27 -21.83
C SER A 769 23.34 -28.52 -20.81
N LEU A 770 22.16 -28.01 -21.11
CA LEU A 770 20.97 -28.27 -20.34
C LEU A 770 20.24 -29.53 -20.85
N HIS A 771 19.68 -30.29 -19.94
CA HIS A 771 18.83 -31.43 -20.22
C HIS A 771 17.50 -31.29 -19.47
N GLY A 772 16.40 -31.31 -20.19
CA GLY A 772 15.04 -31.22 -19.69
C GLY A 772 14.09 -30.67 -20.74
N GLU A 773 12.83 -30.96 -20.62
CA GLU A 773 11.80 -30.37 -21.47
C GLU A 773 11.41 -28.98 -20.91
N PRO A 774 11.30 -27.94 -21.77
CA PRO A 774 10.85 -26.63 -21.34
C PRO A 774 9.48 -26.69 -20.68
N PHE A 775 9.20 -25.79 -19.76
CA PHE A 775 7.92 -25.75 -19.05
C PHE A 775 6.74 -25.48 -19.99
N VAL A 776 5.64 -26.21 -19.74
CA VAL A 776 4.36 -26.03 -20.43
C VAL A 776 3.26 -25.90 -19.38
N ILE A 777 2.96 -24.66 -18.98
CA ILE A 777 1.89 -24.38 -18.03
C ILE A 777 0.63 -24.05 -18.78
N GLN A 778 -0.46 -24.79 -18.48
CA GLN A 778 -1.78 -24.59 -19.06
C GLN A 778 -2.77 -24.14 -17.99
N PRO A 779 -3.68 -23.22 -18.32
CA PRO A 779 -4.79 -22.86 -17.45
C PRO A 779 -5.71 -24.05 -17.17
N GLU A 780 -6.26 -24.10 -15.96
CA GLU A 780 -7.27 -25.09 -15.55
C GLU A 780 -8.39 -24.39 -14.78
N LYS A 781 -9.63 -24.47 -15.26
CA LYS A 781 -10.78 -23.88 -14.57
C LYS A 781 -11.11 -24.66 -13.31
N ARG A 782 -11.24 -23.97 -12.16
CA ARG A 782 -11.47 -24.60 -10.88
C ARG A 782 -12.62 -24.02 -10.05
N ASN A 783 -12.94 -22.74 -10.16
CA ASN A 783 -13.91 -22.03 -9.33
C ASN A 783 -13.74 -22.37 -7.83
N GLU A 784 -12.86 -21.64 -7.15
CA GLU A 784 -12.38 -21.98 -5.82
C GLU A 784 -12.89 -21.02 -4.75
N GLY A 785 -13.21 -21.56 -3.55
CA GLY A 785 -13.43 -20.80 -2.34
C GLY A 785 -12.33 -21.10 -1.32
N PHE A 786 -11.57 -20.08 -0.92
CA PHE A 786 -10.51 -20.18 0.10
C PHE A 786 -11.03 -19.72 1.45
N LEU A 787 -11.10 -20.67 2.38
CA LEU A 787 -11.69 -20.53 3.70
C LEU A 787 -10.71 -19.89 4.69
N SER A 788 -11.14 -18.83 5.37
CA SER A 788 -10.37 -18.16 6.40
C SER A 788 -11.25 -17.73 7.58
N ALA A 789 -10.62 -17.32 8.68
CA ALA A 789 -11.31 -16.75 9.84
C ALA A 789 -11.69 -15.27 9.67
N SER A 790 -11.49 -14.68 8.49
CA SER A 790 -11.87 -13.30 8.19
C SER A 790 -13.39 -13.07 8.33
N GLN A 791 -13.79 -11.88 8.71
CA GLN A 791 -15.20 -11.48 8.77
C GLN A 791 -15.72 -10.91 7.44
N VAL A 792 -14.84 -10.76 6.44
CA VAL A 792 -15.16 -10.19 5.13
C VAL A 792 -14.70 -11.12 4.01
N GLN A 793 -15.19 -10.85 2.79
CA GLN A 793 -14.87 -11.58 1.57
C GLN A 793 -14.12 -10.69 0.58
N TYR A 794 -13.43 -11.36 -0.34
CA TYR A 794 -12.87 -10.83 -1.58
C TYR A 794 -13.45 -11.67 -2.71
N VAL A 795 -14.42 -11.14 -3.43
CA VAL A 795 -15.20 -11.87 -4.45
C VAL A 795 -14.73 -11.46 -5.83
N CYS A 796 -14.17 -12.40 -6.61
CA CYS A 796 -13.67 -12.11 -7.95
C CYS A 796 -14.39 -12.93 -9.02
N ARG A 797 -14.88 -12.27 -10.07
CA ARG A 797 -15.35 -12.85 -11.35
C ARG A 797 -14.42 -12.41 -12.46
N ALA A 798 -13.91 -13.36 -13.24
CA ALA A 798 -12.93 -13.10 -14.30
C ALA A 798 -13.24 -13.86 -15.59
N GLY A 799 -12.62 -13.44 -16.69
CA GLY A 799 -12.70 -14.07 -18.00
C GLY A 799 -11.95 -13.28 -19.08
N ASN A 800 -12.06 -13.73 -20.34
CA ASN A 800 -11.33 -13.12 -21.45
C ASN A 800 -12.25 -12.86 -22.64
N PHE A 801 -12.40 -11.61 -23.05
CA PHE A 801 -13.24 -11.22 -24.17
C PHE A 801 -12.58 -11.45 -25.54
N ILE A 802 -11.25 -11.46 -25.64
CA ILE A 802 -10.54 -11.71 -26.90
C ILE A 802 -10.73 -13.16 -27.33
N ASN A 803 -10.74 -14.11 -26.39
CA ASN A 803 -11.03 -15.51 -26.66
C ASN A 803 -12.44 -15.75 -27.20
N LYS A 804 -13.32 -14.74 -27.12
CA LYS A 804 -14.68 -14.75 -27.72
C LYS A 804 -14.76 -13.94 -29.02
N GLY A 805 -13.61 -13.54 -29.58
CA GLY A 805 -13.52 -12.85 -30.88
C GLY A 805 -13.69 -11.34 -30.84
N LEU A 806 -13.65 -10.72 -29.66
CA LEU A 806 -13.68 -9.27 -29.50
C LEU A 806 -12.25 -8.71 -29.41
N SER A 807 -12.07 -7.43 -29.77
CA SER A 807 -10.77 -6.78 -29.77
C SER A 807 -10.66 -5.73 -28.68
N TYR A 808 -9.45 -5.50 -28.18
CA TYR A 808 -9.17 -4.38 -27.29
C TYR A 808 -9.30 -3.04 -28.02
N THR A 809 -9.84 -2.04 -27.32
CA THR A 809 -9.91 -0.64 -27.76
C THR A 809 -9.65 0.29 -26.58
N GLY A 810 -9.11 1.49 -26.83
CA GLY A 810 -8.90 2.51 -25.81
C GLY A 810 -10.19 2.94 -25.07
N ALA A 811 -11.36 2.80 -25.70
CA ALA A 811 -12.65 3.05 -25.05
C ALA A 811 -12.89 2.18 -23.80
N LEU A 812 -12.22 1.01 -23.67
CA LEU A 812 -12.26 0.18 -22.47
C LEU A 812 -11.67 0.87 -21.24
N ARG A 813 -10.73 1.82 -21.42
CA ARG A 813 -10.26 2.65 -20.30
C ARG A 813 -11.34 3.60 -19.80
N VAL A 814 -12.11 4.17 -20.72
CA VAL A 814 -13.26 5.03 -20.39
C VAL A 814 -14.34 4.22 -19.70
N LEU A 815 -14.61 3.00 -20.21
CA LEU A 815 -15.53 2.04 -19.58
C LEU A 815 -15.07 1.68 -18.16
N LYS A 816 -13.76 1.51 -17.92
CA LYS A 816 -13.22 1.23 -16.58
C LYS A 816 -13.60 2.33 -15.60
N VAL A 817 -13.46 3.61 -15.98
CA VAL A 817 -13.84 4.75 -15.13
C VAL A 817 -15.35 4.71 -14.82
N LEU A 818 -16.18 4.55 -15.85
CA LEU A 818 -17.63 4.41 -15.70
C LEU A 818 -17.99 3.26 -14.74
N MET A 819 -17.44 2.08 -14.97
CA MET A 819 -17.74 0.90 -14.16
C MET A 819 -17.29 1.06 -12.71
N SER A 820 -16.09 1.59 -12.49
CA SER A 820 -15.56 1.76 -11.14
C SER A 820 -16.39 2.72 -10.31
N TYR A 821 -16.81 3.85 -10.86
CA TYR A 821 -17.38 4.94 -10.07
C TYR A 821 -18.92 5.07 -10.16
N GLU A 822 -19.54 4.65 -11.28
CA GLU A 822 -21.02 4.74 -11.42
C GLU A 822 -21.73 3.44 -11.05
N TYR A 823 -21.11 2.28 -11.32
CA TYR A 823 -21.77 1.01 -11.10
C TYR A 823 -21.25 0.28 -9.87
N LEU A 824 -19.96 -0.07 -9.86
CA LEU A 824 -19.40 -0.89 -8.79
C LEU A 824 -19.34 -0.14 -7.46
N TRP A 825 -19.00 1.15 -7.49
CA TRP A 825 -19.01 1.98 -6.29
C TRP A 825 -20.41 2.06 -5.67
N GLN A 826 -21.43 2.32 -6.48
CA GLN A 826 -22.80 2.46 -5.99
C GLN A 826 -23.39 1.11 -5.52
N GLU A 827 -23.25 0.05 -6.31
CA GLU A 827 -23.91 -1.21 -6.02
C GLU A 827 -23.16 -2.07 -4.99
N VAL A 828 -21.83 -2.08 -5.00
CA VAL A 828 -21.02 -2.95 -4.13
C VAL A 828 -20.56 -2.23 -2.87
N ARG A 829 -20.14 -0.96 -2.95
CA ARG A 829 -19.71 -0.19 -1.78
C ARG A 829 -20.88 0.50 -1.09
N VAL A 830 -21.51 1.48 -1.73
CA VAL A 830 -22.53 2.34 -1.07
C VAL A 830 -23.73 1.52 -0.60
N LYS A 831 -24.32 0.70 -1.47
CA LYS A 831 -25.48 -0.15 -1.13
C LYS A 831 -25.08 -1.47 -0.48
N GLY A 832 -23.98 -2.07 -0.94
CA GLY A 832 -23.54 -3.39 -0.47
C GLY A 832 -22.70 -3.33 0.80
N GLY A 833 -22.14 -2.17 1.15
CA GLY A 833 -21.32 -1.99 2.36
C GLY A 833 -19.89 -2.55 2.24
N ALA A 834 -19.40 -2.91 1.06
CA ALA A 834 -18.01 -3.25 0.85
C ALA A 834 -17.12 -2.00 0.95
N TYR A 835 -15.87 -2.16 1.35
CA TYR A 835 -14.92 -1.03 1.36
C TYR A 835 -14.59 -0.54 -0.05
N GLY A 836 -14.51 -1.44 -1.03
CA GLY A 836 -14.27 -1.07 -2.42
C GLY A 836 -14.59 -2.16 -3.41
N CYS A 837 -14.59 -1.79 -4.68
CA CYS A 837 -14.70 -2.72 -5.77
C CYS A 837 -13.89 -2.22 -6.98
N MET A 838 -13.16 -3.11 -7.63
CA MET A 838 -12.29 -2.80 -8.75
C MET A 838 -12.70 -3.58 -9.99
N CYS A 839 -12.38 -3.01 -11.16
CA CYS A 839 -12.48 -3.70 -12.44
C CYS A 839 -11.24 -3.48 -13.29
N THR A 840 -10.98 -4.45 -14.17
CA THR A 840 -9.88 -4.37 -15.14
C THR A 840 -10.34 -4.93 -16.48
N PHE A 841 -9.93 -4.26 -17.56
CA PHE A 841 -10.11 -4.71 -18.94
C PHE A 841 -8.72 -4.69 -19.61
N GLY A 842 -8.02 -5.82 -19.56
CA GLY A 842 -6.64 -5.93 -20.03
C GLY A 842 -6.48 -5.91 -21.54
N LYS A 843 -5.33 -5.48 -22.04
CA LYS A 843 -4.97 -5.52 -23.48
C LYS A 843 -4.89 -6.94 -24.03
N SER A 844 -4.63 -7.92 -23.17
CA SER A 844 -4.69 -9.36 -23.48
C SER A 844 -6.12 -9.92 -23.52
N GLY A 845 -7.13 -9.09 -23.20
CA GLY A 845 -8.51 -9.50 -23.01
C GLY A 845 -8.84 -9.99 -21.60
N ASP A 846 -7.85 -10.28 -20.79
CA ASP A 846 -8.03 -10.69 -19.39
C ASP A 846 -8.76 -9.58 -18.62
N SER A 847 -9.89 -9.91 -18.05
CA SER A 847 -10.77 -8.95 -17.39
C SER A 847 -11.36 -9.54 -16.13
N TYR A 848 -11.63 -8.68 -15.16
CA TYR A 848 -12.25 -9.09 -13.91
C TYR A 848 -13.00 -7.96 -13.20
N PHE A 849 -13.93 -8.35 -12.33
CA PHE A 849 -14.46 -7.55 -11.22
C PHE A 849 -14.02 -8.19 -9.92
N VAL A 850 -13.61 -7.40 -8.94
CA VAL A 850 -13.23 -7.91 -7.60
C VAL A 850 -13.64 -6.94 -6.50
N SER A 851 -14.28 -7.46 -5.44
CA SER A 851 -14.62 -6.68 -4.26
C SER A 851 -13.50 -6.73 -3.20
N TYR A 852 -13.46 -5.73 -2.34
CA TYR A 852 -12.48 -5.58 -1.28
C TYR A 852 -13.16 -5.35 0.07
N ARG A 853 -12.85 -6.20 1.05
CA ARG A 853 -13.49 -6.19 2.38
C ARG A 853 -15.02 -6.15 2.27
N ASP A 854 -15.58 -7.12 1.58
CA ASP A 854 -16.99 -7.21 1.23
C ASP A 854 -17.75 -8.02 2.28
N PRO A 855 -18.81 -7.49 2.90
CA PRO A 855 -19.66 -8.25 3.81
C PRO A 855 -20.54 -9.28 3.07
N ASN A 856 -20.69 -9.17 1.75
CA ASN A 856 -21.55 -10.01 0.92
C ASN A 856 -20.74 -10.98 0.06
N LEU A 857 -21.40 -12.02 -0.46
CA LEU A 857 -20.86 -12.93 -1.47
C LEU A 857 -21.84 -13.04 -2.65
N LYS A 858 -22.99 -13.67 -2.45
CA LYS A 858 -23.97 -13.91 -3.52
C LYS A 858 -24.51 -12.61 -4.10
N GLY A 859 -24.84 -11.63 -3.26
CA GLY A 859 -25.32 -10.35 -3.71
C GLY A 859 -24.32 -9.64 -4.63
N THR A 860 -23.02 -9.72 -4.30
CA THR A 860 -21.96 -9.15 -5.11
C THR A 860 -21.81 -9.86 -6.45
N VAL A 861 -21.91 -11.20 -6.50
CA VAL A 861 -21.92 -11.97 -7.76
C VAL A 861 -23.11 -11.55 -8.63
N GLU A 862 -24.29 -11.38 -8.05
CA GLU A 862 -25.50 -10.94 -8.78
C GLU A 862 -25.34 -9.51 -9.35
N VAL A 863 -24.62 -8.62 -8.62
CA VAL A 863 -24.26 -7.29 -9.15
C VAL A 863 -23.37 -7.43 -10.36
N TYR A 864 -22.34 -8.26 -10.33
CA TYR A 864 -21.45 -8.47 -11.48
C TYR A 864 -22.19 -9.01 -12.71
N GLU A 865 -23.16 -9.88 -12.52
CA GLU A 865 -23.97 -10.45 -13.63
C GLU A 865 -24.81 -9.40 -14.35
N ARG A 866 -25.26 -8.34 -13.63
CA ARG A 866 -26.06 -7.25 -14.20
C ARG A 866 -25.23 -6.15 -14.85
N ALA A 867 -23.90 -6.16 -14.70
CA ALA A 867 -22.99 -5.11 -15.16
C ALA A 867 -23.12 -4.80 -16.66
N ALA A 868 -23.29 -5.84 -17.51
CA ALA A 868 -23.43 -5.68 -18.94
C ALA A 868 -24.73 -4.97 -19.35
N ASP A 869 -25.80 -5.18 -18.61
CA ASP A 869 -27.09 -4.54 -18.90
C ASP A 869 -27.06 -3.06 -18.49
N PHE A 870 -26.37 -2.72 -17.39
CA PHE A 870 -26.09 -1.34 -17.04
C PHE A 870 -25.34 -0.60 -18.17
N VAL A 871 -24.26 -1.18 -18.69
CA VAL A 871 -23.47 -0.56 -19.77
C VAL A 871 -24.29 -0.45 -21.07
N ALA A 872 -25.10 -1.45 -21.41
CA ALA A 872 -25.96 -1.39 -22.58
C ALA A 872 -27.02 -0.29 -22.50
N GLY A 873 -27.46 0.04 -21.29
CA GLY A 873 -28.42 1.11 -21.01
C GLY A 873 -27.81 2.48 -20.72
N PHE A 874 -26.49 2.61 -20.76
CA PHE A 874 -25.78 3.83 -20.39
C PHE A 874 -26.24 5.05 -21.22
N GLU A 875 -26.56 6.15 -20.51
CA GLU A 875 -26.89 7.45 -21.10
C GLU A 875 -25.96 8.52 -20.49
N GLY A 876 -25.11 9.09 -21.31
CA GLY A 876 -24.17 10.14 -20.92
C GLY A 876 -24.17 11.29 -21.91
N ASP A 877 -24.37 12.51 -21.42
CA ASP A 877 -24.21 13.71 -22.23
C ASP A 877 -22.71 14.05 -22.48
N GLU A 878 -22.45 15.13 -23.18
CA GLU A 878 -21.08 15.55 -23.53
C GLU A 878 -20.24 15.85 -22.28
N ARG A 879 -20.84 16.41 -21.22
CA ARG A 879 -20.15 16.67 -19.94
C ARG A 879 -19.73 15.35 -19.30
N THR A 880 -20.63 14.42 -19.18
CA THR A 880 -20.40 13.09 -18.59
C THR A 880 -19.31 12.33 -19.35
N MET A 881 -19.39 12.30 -20.69
CA MET A 881 -18.35 11.67 -21.52
C MET A 881 -16.98 12.35 -21.35
N THR A 882 -16.96 13.70 -21.26
CA THR A 882 -15.71 14.44 -21.04
C THR A 882 -15.09 14.08 -19.70
N GLN A 883 -15.89 13.95 -18.65
CA GLN A 883 -15.46 13.55 -17.32
C GLN A 883 -14.78 12.17 -17.31
N TYR A 884 -15.41 11.15 -17.90
CA TYR A 884 -14.79 9.82 -17.95
C TYR A 884 -13.54 9.75 -18.84
N ILE A 885 -13.50 10.53 -19.91
CA ILE A 885 -12.30 10.65 -20.75
C ILE A 885 -11.15 11.26 -19.95
N ILE A 886 -11.41 12.32 -19.16
CA ILE A 886 -10.40 12.94 -18.29
C ILE A 886 -9.88 11.93 -17.29
N GLY A 887 -10.76 11.20 -16.58
CA GLY A 887 -10.37 10.16 -15.64
C GLY A 887 -9.54 9.05 -16.30
N ALA A 888 -9.89 8.62 -17.50
CA ALA A 888 -9.12 7.63 -18.26
C ALA A 888 -7.71 8.16 -18.65
N VAL A 889 -7.62 9.44 -19.02
CA VAL A 889 -6.34 10.09 -19.36
C VAL A 889 -5.48 10.32 -18.11
N SER A 890 -6.08 10.59 -16.96
CA SER A 890 -5.35 10.74 -15.69
C SER A 890 -4.47 9.51 -15.38
N GLU A 891 -5.03 8.30 -15.54
CA GLU A 891 -4.25 7.07 -15.39
C GLU A 891 -3.11 6.94 -16.42
N MET A 892 -3.31 7.44 -17.65
CA MET A 892 -2.29 7.37 -18.71
C MET A 892 -1.15 8.37 -18.51
N ASP A 893 -1.43 9.49 -17.87
CA ASP A 893 -0.51 10.64 -17.70
C ASP A 893 0.10 10.73 -16.29
N THR A 894 -0.03 9.67 -15.46
CA THR A 894 0.60 9.61 -14.14
C THR A 894 2.10 9.91 -14.25
N PRO A 895 2.63 10.89 -13.51
CA PRO A 895 4.05 11.23 -13.54
C PRO A 895 4.93 10.04 -13.17
N LEU A 896 6.00 9.86 -13.92
CA LEU A 896 6.98 8.80 -13.69
C LEU A 896 8.35 9.42 -13.35
N ASN A 897 9.01 8.88 -12.33
CA ASN A 897 10.40 9.18 -12.07
C ASN A 897 11.32 8.58 -13.18
N PRO A 898 12.60 8.95 -13.26
CA PRO A 898 13.49 8.47 -14.34
C PRO A 898 13.58 6.93 -14.40
N ALA A 899 13.67 6.25 -13.26
CA ALA A 899 13.71 4.79 -13.20
C ALA A 899 12.44 4.16 -13.79
N ALA A 900 11.26 4.69 -13.43
CA ALA A 900 9.98 4.22 -13.93
C ALA A 900 9.78 4.52 -15.43
N LYS A 901 10.29 5.67 -15.95
CA LYS A 901 10.29 5.97 -17.40
C LYS A 901 11.13 4.98 -18.21
N GLY A 902 12.31 4.64 -17.70
CA GLY A 902 13.16 3.60 -18.30
C GLY A 902 12.46 2.24 -18.29
N LEU A 903 11.92 1.83 -17.15
CA LEU A 903 11.19 0.56 -17.00
C LEU A 903 9.97 0.46 -17.94
N ARG A 904 9.19 1.54 -18.08
CA ARG A 904 8.09 1.62 -19.03
C ARG A 904 8.58 1.42 -20.47
N SER A 905 9.69 2.06 -20.81
CA SER A 905 10.28 1.97 -22.15
C SER A 905 10.85 0.58 -22.43
N MET A 906 11.54 -0.04 -21.47
CA MET A 906 11.98 -1.44 -21.52
C MET A 906 10.80 -2.38 -21.72
N SER A 907 9.75 -2.23 -20.90
CA SER A 907 8.54 -3.06 -20.98
C SER A 907 7.85 -2.93 -22.35
N ALA A 908 7.72 -1.72 -22.89
CA ALA A 908 7.18 -1.49 -24.23
C ALA A 908 7.97 -2.22 -25.31
N TYR A 909 9.30 -2.19 -25.24
CA TYR A 909 10.17 -2.94 -26.15
C TYR A 909 9.96 -4.45 -26.03
N LEU A 910 9.98 -5.00 -24.80
CA LEU A 910 9.85 -6.44 -24.56
C LEU A 910 8.47 -6.99 -24.91
N THR A 911 7.44 -6.16 -24.81
CA THR A 911 6.06 -6.51 -25.23
C THR A 911 5.76 -6.17 -26.68
N ASN A 912 6.73 -5.70 -27.44
CA ASN A 912 6.56 -5.28 -28.85
C ASN A 912 5.48 -4.18 -29.03
N GLN A 913 5.35 -3.30 -28.05
CA GLN A 913 4.45 -2.14 -28.08
C GLN A 913 5.21 -0.90 -28.56
N THR A 914 4.69 -0.24 -29.58
CA THR A 914 5.31 0.96 -30.17
C THR A 914 4.66 2.24 -29.65
N LEU A 915 5.34 3.39 -29.85
CA LEU A 915 4.74 4.71 -29.58
C LEU A 915 3.46 4.93 -30.41
N SER A 916 3.40 4.41 -31.65
CA SER A 916 2.20 4.47 -32.50
C SER A 916 1.04 3.69 -31.89
N ASP A 917 1.30 2.55 -31.22
CA ASP A 917 0.26 1.78 -30.53
C ASP A 917 -0.29 2.55 -29.31
N LEU A 918 0.61 3.20 -28.56
CA LEU A 918 0.23 4.07 -27.43
C LEU A 918 -0.55 5.29 -27.88
N GLN A 919 -0.16 5.92 -29.01
CA GLN A 919 -0.86 7.06 -29.57
C GLN A 919 -2.26 6.65 -30.06
N LYS A 920 -2.36 5.49 -30.75
CA LYS A 920 -3.65 4.97 -31.19
C LYS A 920 -4.59 4.74 -30.01
N GLU A 921 -4.13 4.10 -28.95
CA GLU A 921 -4.93 3.90 -27.73
C GLU A 921 -5.41 5.22 -27.14
N ARG A 922 -4.52 6.21 -27.09
CA ARG A 922 -4.85 7.56 -26.61
C ARG A 922 -5.89 8.26 -27.48
N ASP A 923 -5.74 8.17 -28.79
CA ASP A 923 -6.72 8.72 -29.75
C ASP A 923 -8.10 8.10 -29.58
N GLU A 924 -8.16 6.76 -29.37
CA GLU A 924 -9.39 6.03 -29.09
C GLU A 924 -10.03 6.48 -27.75
N VAL A 925 -9.24 6.72 -26.70
CA VAL A 925 -9.73 7.28 -25.44
C VAL A 925 -10.32 8.67 -25.66
N LEU A 926 -9.57 9.58 -26.32
CA LEU A 926 -9.97 10.97 -26.52
C LEU A 926 -11.22 11.12 -27.42
N SER A 927 -11.44 10.17 -28.33
CA SER A 927 -12.58 10.17 -29.27
C SER A 927 -13.75 9.30 -28.83
N ALA A 928 -13.68 8.65 -27.67
CA ALA A 928 -14.73 7.76 -27.19
C ALA A 928 -16.10 8.45 -27.08
N THR A 929 -17.12 7.78 -27.54
CA THR A 929 -18.51 8.25 -27.54
C THR A 929 -19.40 7.36 -26.67
N GLN A 930 -20.58 7.86 -26.32
CA GLN A 930 -21.60 7.06 -25.63
C GLN A 930 -21.92 5.73 -26.36
N ASP A 931 -22.00 5.78 -27.68
CA ASP A 931 -22.32 4.58 -28.47
C ASP A 931 -21.18 3.56 -28.42
N ASP A 932 -19.91 4.03 -28.38
CA ASP A 932 -18.75 3.16 -28.19
C ASP A 932 -18.85 2.47 -26.81
N ILE A 933 -19.17 3.21 -25.76
CA ILE A 933 -19.32 2.65 -24.40
C ILE A 933 -20.45 1.61 -24.38
N ARG A 934 -21.64 1.91 -24.94
CA ARG A 934 -22.75 0.94 -25.01
C ARG A 934 -22.37 -0.35 -25.74
N ALA A 935 -21.61 -0.24 -26.82
CA ALA A 935 -21.13 -1.39 -27.57
C ALA A 935 -20.22 -2.31 -26.73
N LEU A 936 -19.51 -1.76 -25.75
CA LEU A 936 -18.63 -2.52 -24.84
C LEU A 936 -19.39 -3.44 -23.85
N ALA A 937 -20.72 -3.32 -23.73
CA ALA A 937 -21.53 -4.31 -23.02
C ALA A 937 -21.29 -5.74 -23.55
N ALA A 938 -20.97 -5.88 -24.84
CA ALA A 938 -20.59 -7.15 -25.45
C ALA A 938 -19.31 -7.73 -24.82
N HIS A 939 -18.32 -6.89 -24.47
CA HIS A 939 -17.06 -7.31 -23.86
C HIS A 939 -17.29 -7.85 -22.43
N ILE A 940 -18.15 -7.18 -21.67
CA ILE A 940 -18.52 -7.64 -20.32
C ILE A 940 -19.24 -8.98 -20.43
N ARG A 941 -20.27 -9.11 -21.30
CA ARG A 941 -20.96 -10.39 -21.50
C ARG A 941 -20.00 -11.49 -21.94
N ALA A 942 -19.05 -11.17 -22.80
CA ALA A 942 -18.09 -12.14 -23.32
C ALA A 942 -17.18 -12.71 -22.22
N PHE A 943 -16.56 -11.88 -21.39
CA PHE A 943 -15.70 -12.38 -20.34
C PHE A 943 -16.49 -13.03 -19.19
N MET A 944 -17.68 -12.53 -18.85
CA MET A 944 -18.53 -13.15 -17.84
C MET A 944 -19.00 -14.57 -18.21
N GLN A 945 -19.06 -14.91 -19.51
CA GLN A 945 -19.38 -16.27 -20.00
C GLN A 945 -18.32 -17.31 -19.64
N ASP A 946 -17.10 -16.92 -19.31
CA ASP A 946 -16.07 -17.86 -18.86
C ASP A 946 -16.38 -18.41 -17.47
N ASP A 947 -17.24 -17.71 -16.71
CA ASP A 947 -17.76 -18.14 -15.42
C ASP A 947 -16.64 -18.58 -14.47
N CYS A 948 -15.57 -17.78 -14.40
CA CYS A 948 -14.45 -18.00 -13.52
C CYS A 948 -14.65 -17.24 -12.22
N LEU A 949 -14.81 -17.96 -11.11
CA LEU A 949 -15.06 -17.42 -9.77
C LEU A 949 -13.96 -17.84 -8.81
N CYS A 950 -13.41 -16.88 -8.08
CA CYS A 950 -12.57 -17.15 -6.92
C CYS A 950 -12.98 -16.25 -5.77
N VAL A 951 -13.10 -16.82 -4.58
CA VAL A 951 -13.43 -16.09 -3.35
C VAL A 951 -12.42 -16.44 -2.27
N VAL A 952 -11.93 -15.42 -1.59
CA VAL A 952 -11.13 -15.58 -0.36
C VAL A 952 -11.93 -14.93 0.77
N GLY A 953 -12.15 -15.61 1.89
CA GLY A 953 -12.89 -14.97 2.98
C GLY A 953 -13.48 -15.91 4.02
N ASN A 954 -14.57 -15.45 4.60
CA ASN A 954 -15.25 -16.09 5.73
C ASN A 954 -15.69 -17.52 5.44
N GLU A 955 -15.23 -18.45 6.27
CA GLU A 955 -15.53 -19.89 6.11
C GLU A 955 -17.03 -20.19 6.11
N GLU A 956 -17.81 -19.61 7.02
CA GLU A 956 -19.24 -19.91 7.12
C GLU A 956 -20.01 -19.42 5.87
N LYS A 957 -19.75 -18.18 5.44
CA LYS A 957 -20.41 -17.60 4.26
C LYS A 957 -20.08 -18.33 2.97
N ILE A 958 -18.83 -18.76 2.79
CA ILE A 958 -18.43 -19.56 1.63
C ILE A 958 -19.11 -20.93 1.66
N ARG A 959 -19.16 -21.59 2.83
CA ARG A 959 -19.83 -22.89 2.98
C ARG A 959 -21.35 -22.81 2.80
N GLU A 960 -22.00 -21.75 3.22
CA GLU A 960 -23.45 -21.52 2.98
C GLU A 960 -23.78 -21.44 1.49
N GLN A 961 -22.81 -21.18 0.63
CA GLN A 961 -22.94 -21.01 -0.81
C GLN A 961 -22.00 -21.95 -1.59
N GLU A 962 -21.76 -23.15 -1.06
CA GLU A 962 -20.82 -24.13 -1.61
C GLU A 962 -21.12 -24.52 -3.06
N ASP A 963 -22.36 -24.43 -3.50
CA ASP A 963 -22.82 -24.69 -4.85
C ASP A 963 -22.26 -23.72 -5.92
N LEU A 964 -21.71 -22.57 -5.52
CA LEU A 964 -20.99 -21.67 -6.41
C LEU A 964 -19.58 -22.17 -6.78
N PHE A 965 -19.04 -23.13 -6.05
CA PHE A 965 -17.64 -23.54 -6.13
C PHE A 965 -17.49 -25.00 -6.60
N GLN A 966 -16.41 -25.26 -7.33
CA GLN A 966 -16.00 -26.63 -7.65
C GLN A 966 -15.10 -27.20 -6.55
N HIS A 967 -14.34 -26.31 -5.87
CA HIS A 967 -13.41 -26.68 -4.80
C HIS A 967 -13.51 -25.69 -3.64
N LEU A 968 -13.52 -26.22 -2.43
CA LEU A 968 -13.35 -25.46 -1.20
C LEU A 968 -12.04 -25.92 -0.55
N GLU A 969 -11.16 -24.98 -0.25
CA GLU A 969 -9.87 -25.23 0.37
C GLU A 969 -9.63 -24.26 1.53
N ASN A 970 -8.89 -24.68 2.53
CA ASN A 970 -8.42 -23.77 3.55
C ASN A 970 -7.36 -22.82 2.95
N LEU A 971 -7.37 -21.58 3.35
CA LEU A 971 -6.40 -20.59 2.88
C LEU A 971 -4.97 -20.98 3.30
N TYR A 972 -4.83 -21.60 4.50
CA TYR A 972 -3.55 -22.06 5.07
C TYR A 972 -3.50 -23.57 5.28
#